data_e852d5d632b85ee12a67e9c74aa4a8bf
#
_entry.id   e852d5d632b85ee12a67e9c74aa4a8bf
#
_cell.length_a   1.000
_cell.length_b   1.000
_cell.length_c   1.000
_cell.angle_alpha   90.00
_cell.angle_beta   90.00
_cell.angle_gamma   90.00
#
_symmetry.space_group_name_H-M   'P 1'
#
loop_
_entity.id
_entity.type
_entity.pdbx_description
1 polymer ?
#
loop_
_entity_poly.entity_id
_entity_poly.type
_entity_poly.pdbx_seq_one_letter_code
_entity_poly.pdbx_strand_id
1 'polypeptide(L)'
;MNFNNFTIKSQEAIQRAQQLAQEFGHQQIENEHLFKAIGEVDENVLPFILKKLNVNTNLINQILDKELQSFSKVSGGEIMLSREASKTVNEASIIAKNMGDEYVSVEHLLLAIFKSKSKIGQILKDQGVAEKDLKVAIQELRKGGKVTSQSAEETYNSLDKYANNLNQLADSGKLDPVIGRDEEIRRVLQILSRRTKNNPMLVGEPGVGKTAIAEGLAHRIIQGDVPENLKDKIIYSLDMGALIAGAKYKGEFEERLKAVIKEVTSSDGNIVLFIDEIHTLVGAGGGQGAMDAANILKPALARGELRAIGATTLDEYQKYFEKDKALERRFQKVMVDEPDTESAISILRGIKEKYEAHHKVRIKDDAVIGAVELSQRYITNRFLPDKAIDLMDEAASKLRMEINSKPEELDVMDRKIMQLEIEIEAIKRENDQAKLKTLNLELANLKEERNEIFAKWESEKTVVDNIQKTKEDIENYKVEAERAERNGDYGKVAELRYGKIKEAQERLDKLQEELAEQQSAGTLIKEEVTYEDIAEVVAKWTGIPVNKMMQSEREKLLKLEDVLHKRVVGQDEAIIAVSDAIRRSRAGLQDAKKPIGSFLFLGTTGVGKTELAKTLAAYLFDDENAITRIDMSEYQERHSVSRLVGAPPGYVGYDEGGQLTEAVRRKPYSVILLDEIEKAHPDTFNILLQVLDEGRLTDNKGRVADFKNSIIIMTSNMGSHIIQEKFEDAIDVDSASEAARVEVLGLLRKTIRPEFLNRIDDIIMFTPLSKSDIKDIVRLQLDNLKKMLTKQNITLDATEEAVAYLAEKGYDPQYGARPVKRLIQKEVLNNLSKELLSGKITSDSIVLLDSFDDELVFRNQNELVE
;
A
#
# COMPACT_ATOMS: atom_id res chain seq x y z
N MET A 1 35.73 20.23 42.08
CA MET A 1 36.50 20.20 40.81
C MET A 1 35.68 20.89 39.74
N ASN A 2 36.33 21.65 38.87
CA ASN A 2 35.62 22.26 37.73
C ASN A 2 35.73 21.32 36.50
N PHE A 3 34.61 20.78 36.08
CA PHE A 3 34.54 19.83 34.96
C PHE A 3 34.22 20.49 33.59
N ASN A 4 34.34 21.82 33.47
CA ASN A 4 34.04 22.54 32.24
C ASN A 4 34.91 22.12 31.04
N ASN A 5 36.10 21.55 31.32
CA ASN A 5 37.02 21.03 30.31
C ASN A 5 36.83 19.54 30.02
N PHE A 6 35.73 18.94 30.44
CA PHE A 6 35.39 17.54 30.18
C PHE A 6 34.31 17.50 29.09
N THR A 7 34.34 16.46 28.29
CA THR A 7 33.27 16.22 27.32
C THR A 7 31.96 15.88 28.06
N ILE A 8 30.83 16.04 27.39
CA ILE A 8 29.51 15.75 27.95
C ILE A 8 29.45 14.31 28.47
N LYS A 9 29.92 13.34 27.70
CA LYS A 9 29.98 11.93 28.08
C LYS A 9 30.88 11.67 29.30
N SER A 10 32.00 12.34 29.39
CA SER A 10 32.87 12.23 30.56
C SER A 10 32.26 12.83 31.81
N GLN A 11 31.51 13.94 31.68
CA GLN A 11 30.75 14.53 32.80
C GLN A 11 29.62 13.60 33.26
N GLU A 12 28.83 13.06 32.30
CA GLU A 12 27.78 12.07 32.58
C GLU A 12 28.35 10.81 33.28
N ALA A 13 29.51 10.32 32.79
CA ALA A 13 30.16 9.16 33.43
C ALA A 13 30.58 9.44 34.89
N ILE A 14 31.10 10.63 35.20
CA ILE A 14 31.45 11.00 36.59
C ILE A 14 30.17 11.12 37.44
N GLN A 15 29.12 11.72 36.90
CA GLN A 15 27.82 11.83 37.57
C GLN A 15 27.18 10.45 37.81
N ARG A 16 27.24 9.55 36.83
CA ARG A 16 26.74 8.18 36.94
C ARG A 16 27.54 7.37 37.96
N ALA A 17 28.86 7.57 38.01
CA ALA A 17 29.71 6.95 39.03
C ALA A 17 29.31 7.39 40.45
N GLN A 18 28.91 8.64 40.67
CA GLN A 18 28.34 9.12 41.91
C GLN A 18 27.02 8.43 42.26
N GLN A 19 26.12 8.28 41.27
CA GLN A 19 24.86 7.53 41.49
C GLN A 19 25.11 6.07 41.83
N LEU A 20 26.03 5.41 41.12
CA LEU A 20 26.42 4.03 41.41
C LEU A 20 26.96 3.87 42.82
N ALA A 21 27.83 4.77 43.28
CA ALA A 21 28.32 4.78 44.64
C ALA A 21 27.15 4.89 45.65
N GLN A 22 26.15 5.72 45.35
CA GLN A 22 24.95 5.84 46.19
C GLN A 22 24.10 4.58 46.17
N GLU A 23 23.86 3.97 45.03
CA GLU A 23 23.09 2.73 44.84
C GLU A 23 23.71 1.58 45.65
N PHE A 24 25.04 1.47 45.63
CA PHE A 24 25.77 0.46 46.36
C PHE A 24 25.95 0.78 47.86
N GLY A 25 25.63 2.00 48.30
CA GLY A 25 25.79 2.47 49.70
C GLY A 25 27.24 2.81 50.04
N HIS A 26 28.04 3.29 49.08
CA HIS A 26 29.46 3.65 49.30
C HIS A 26 29.60 5.14 49.53
N GLN A 27 30.48 5.54 50.45
CA GLN A 27 30.75 6.95 50.76
C GLN A 27 31.78 7.60 49.81
N GLN A 28 32.54 6.81 49.12
CA GLN A 28 33.59 7.26 48.20
C GLN A 28 33.39 6.68 46.79
N ILE A 29 33.62 7.53 45.79
CA ILE A 29 33.64 7.12 44.40
C ILE A 29 35.03 6.59 44.08
N GLU A 30 35.15 5.29 43.83
CA GLU A 30 36.40 4.64 43.43
C GLU A 30 36.53 4.53 41.91
N ASN A 31 37.69 4.14 41.39
CA ASN A 31 37.93 3.96 39.95
C ASN A 31 37.04 2.86 39.33
N GLU A 32 36.62 1.89 40.15
CA GLU A 32 35.71 0.82 39.78
C GLU A 32 34.32 1.36 39.43
N HIS A 33 33.84 2.36 40.24
CA HIS A 33 32.59 3.07 39.90
C HIS A 33 32.72 3.87 38.61
N LEU A 34 33.86 4.56 38.40
CA LEU A 34 34.11 5.33 37.18
C LEU A 34 34.14 4.41 35.95
N PHE A 35 34.82 3.26 36.02
CA PHE A 35 34.90 2.32 34.93
C PHE A 35 33.52 1.72 34.59
N LYS A 36 32.73 1.34 35.62
CA LYS A 36 31.37 0.87 35.40
C LYS A 36 30.48 1.92 34.81
N ALA A 37 30.54 3.15 35.30
CA ALA A 37 29.81 4.28 34.78
C ALA A 37 30.16 4.61 33.32
N ILE A 38 31.42 4.52 32.96
CA ILE A 38 31.87 4.67 31.58
C ILE A 38 31.18 3.63 30.69
N GLY A 39 31.12 2.36 31.13
CA GLY A 39 30.45 1.29 30.37
C GLY A 39 28.94 1.42 30.31
N GLU A 40 28.28 2.10 31.25
CA GLU A 40 26.84 2.34 31.25
C GLU A 40 26.45 3.60 30.44
N VAL A 41 27.30 4.62 30.41
CA VAL A 41 27.03 5.90 29.71
C VAL A 41 27.48 5.89 28.26
N ASP A 42 28.54 5.11 27.96
CA ASP A 42 29.14 5.08 26.65
C ASP A 42 29.04 3.69 25.99
N GLU A 43 28.14 3.59 25.02
CA GLU A 43 27.92 2.35 24.27
C GLU A 43 28.94 2.10 23.14
N ASN A 44 29.85 3.04 22.87
CA ASN A 44 30.70 3.02 21.70
C ASN A 44 32.20 2.90 22.00
N VAL A 45 32.76 3.82 22.76
CA VAL A 45 34.21 3.93 22.99
C VAL A 45 34.75 2.72 23.77
N LEU A 46 34.18 2.43 24.93
CA LEU A 46 34.62 1.34 25.78
C LEU A 46 34.43 -0.03 25.12
N PRO A 47 33.26 -0.38 24.55
CA PRO A 47 33.07 -1.65 23.85
C PRO A 47 34.00 -1.81 22.65
N PHE A 48 34.23 -0.77 21.85
CA PHE A 48 35.15 -0.82 20.71
C PHE A 48 36.58 -1.13 21.18
N ILE A 49 37.07 -0.40 22.19
CA ILE A 49 38.44 -0.58 22.69
C ILE A 49 38.62 -1.98 23.28
N LEU A 50 37.70 -2.47 24.10
CA LEU A 50 37.77 -3.80 24.68
C LEU A 50 37.71 -4.93 23.65
N LYS A 51 36.85 -4.78 22.63
CA LYS A 51 36.77 -5.73 21.51
C LYS A 51 38.04 -5.75 20.68
N LYS A 52 38.63 -4.59 20.40
CA LYS A 52 39.87 -4.47 19.63
C LYS A 52 41.04 -5.10 20.34
N LEU A 53 41.07 -5.04 21.68
CA LEU A 53 42.09 -5.63 22.53
C LEU A 53 41.82 -7.10 22.86
N ASN A 54 40.79 -7.74 22.29
CA ASN A 54 40.34 -9.11 22.56
C ASN A 54 40.07 -9.39 24.04
N VAL A 55 39.58 -8.42 24.78
CA VAL A 55 39.29 -8.51 26.20
C VAL A 55 37.90 -9.08 26.40
N ASN A 56 37.76 -10.04 27.32
CA ASN A 56 36.48 -10.64 27.65
C ASN A 56 35.67 -9.71 28.55
N THR A 57 34.73 -8.95 27.94
CA THR A 57 33.90 -7.93 28.61
C THR A 57 33.01 -8.52 29.72
N ASN A 58 32.48 -9.74 29.47
CA ASN A 58 31.59 -10.40 30.45
C ASN A 58 32.39 -10.78 31.72
N LEU A 59 33.61 -11.24 31.55
CA LEU A 59 34.49 -11.58 32.72
C LEU A 59 34.83 -10.33 33.50
N ILE A 60 35.17 -9.21 32.82
CA ILE A 60 35.48 -7.94 33.49
C ILE A 60 34.28 -7.46 34.30
N ASN A 61 33.06 -7.47 33.71
CA ASN A 61 31.87 -7.02 34.42
C ASN A 61 31.55 -7.87 35.64
N GLN A 62 31.70 -9.20 35.56
CA GLN A 62 31.51 -10.10 36.71
C GLN A 62 32.50 -9.82 37.83
N ILE A 63 33.79 -9.59 37.50
CA ILE A 63 34.81 -9.29 38.50
C ILE A 63 34.55 -7.90 39.10
N LEU A 64 34.21 -6.93 38.29
CA LEU A 64 33.89 -5.56 38.70
C LEU A 64 32.70 -5.52 39.65
N ASP A 65 31.63 -6.26 39.37
CA ASP A 65 30.46 -6.34 40.26
C ASP A 65 30.80 -6.99 41.62
N LYS A 66 31.63 -8.03 41.64
CA LYS A 66 32.13 -8.63 42.87
C LYS A 66 32.98 -7.65 43.68
N GLU A 67 33.84 -6.90 43.03
CA GLU A 67 34.70 -5.93 43.67
C GLU A 67 33.87 -4.78 44.28
N LEU A 68 32.90 -4.25 43.54
CA LEU A 68 31.98 -3.23 44.04
C LEU A 68 31.17 -3.71 45.25
N GLN A 69 30.76 -4.97 45.27
CA GLN A 69 30.08 -5.57 46.43
C GLN A 69 30.99 -5.72 47.65
N SER A 70 32.33 -5.79 47.48
CA SER A 70 33.29 -5.94 48.55
C SER A 70 33.61 -4.66 49.32
N PHE A 71 33.27 -3.50 48.75
CA PHE A 71 33.54 -2.23 49.42
C PHE A 71 32.65 -2.01 50.64
N SER A 72 33.18 -1.26 51.63
CA SER A 72 32.48 -0.98 52.87
C SER A 72 31.23 -0.12 52.62
N LYS A 73 30.08 -0.61 53.10
CA LYS A 73 28.83 0.13 53.03
C LYS A 73 28.67 1.05 54.22
N VAL A 74 28.40 2.32 53.98
CA VAL A 74 28.19 3.33 55.05
C VAL A 74 26.88 4.08 54.72
N SER A 75 26.02 4.22 55.72
CA SER A 75 24.79 4.97 55.61
C SER A 75 24.96 6.40 56.11
N GLY A 76 24.74 7.39 55.25
CA GLY A 76 24.72 8.83 55.53
C GLY A 76 26.07 9.49 55.30
N GLY A 77 26.07 10.63 54.61
CA GLY A 77 27.25 11.48 54.32
C GLY A 77 27.28 11.96 52.88
N GLU A 78 28.00 13.02 52.58
CA GLU A 78 28.25 13.45 51.20
C GLU A 78 29.18 12.45 50.52
N ILE A 79 28.81 12.05 49.31
CA ILE A 79 29.61 11.15 48.45
C ILE A 79 30.68 11.98 47.77
N MET A 80 31.94 11.65 47.98
CA MET A 80 33.08 12.35 47.39
C MET A 80 33.97 11.37 46.62
N LEU A 81 34.75 11.92 45.66
CA LEU A 81 35.80 11.16 44.99
C LEU A 81 36.85 10.70 46.02
N SER A 82 37.22 9.43 45.98
CA SER A 82 38.34 8.91 46.75
C SER A 82 39.64 9.62 46.35
N ARG A 83 40.64 9.53 47.14
CA ARG A 83 41.96 10.10 46.83
C ARG A 83 42.53 9.53 45.53
N GLU A 84 42.33 8.25 45.26
CA GLU A 84 42.80 7.56 44.07
C GLU A 84 41.97 7.98 42.84
N ALA A 85 40.63 7.99 42.94
CA ALA A 85 39.75 8.46 41.80
C ALA A 85 40.02 9.94 41.47
N SER A 86 40.25 10.78 42.50
CA SER A 86 40.62 12.20 42.26
C SER A 86 41.96 12.33 41.54
N LYS A 87 42.96 11.50 41.85
CA LYS A 87 44.21 11.45 41.09
C LYS A 87 44.00 10.97 39.66
N THR A 88 43.16 9.95 39.45
CA THR A 88 42.84 9.42 38.14
C THR A 88 42.18 10.48 37.23
N VAL A 89 41.23 11.27 37.74
CA VAL A 89 40.58 12.36 37.03
C VAL A 89 41.58 13.47 36.69
N ASN A 90 42.49 13.79 37.58
CA ASN A 90 43.55 14.75 37.31
C ASN A 90 44.58 14.23 36.28
N GLU A 91 44.93 12.94 36.33
CA GLU A 91 45.84 12.31 35.37
C GLU A 91 45.17 12.29 33.95
N ALA A 92 43.87 12.04 33.85
CA ALA A 92 43.14 12.13 32.61
C ALA A 92 43.27 13.53 31.96
N SER A 93 43.25 14.60 32.73
CA SER A 93 43.49 15.96 32.26
C SER A 93 44.92 16.20 31.76
N ILE A 94 45.93 15.58 32.42
CA ILE A 94 47.31 15.60 31.99
C ILE A 94 47.48 14.83 30.68
N ILE A 95 46.86 13.64 30.56
CA ILE A 95 46.87 12.82 29.35
C ILE A 95 46.29 13.58 28.20
N ALA A 96 45.11 14.22 28.35
CA ALA A 96 44.46 15.01 27.33
C ALA A 96 45.39 16.13 26.80
N LYS A 97 46.04 16.89 27.70
CA LYS A 97 47.02 17.92 27.31
C LYS A 97 48.20 17.33 26.54
N ASN A 98 48.72 16.17 26.97
CA ASN A 98 49.85 15.51 26.31
C ASN A 98 49.51 14.99 24.92
N MET A 99 48.21 14.65 24.67
CA MET A 99 47.68 14.27 23.38
C MET A 99 47.28 15.47 22.50
N GLY A 100 47.37 16.69 23.07
CA GLY A 100 47.04 17.91 22.37
C GLY A 100 45.55 18.15 22.21
N ASP A 101 44.75 17.63 23.12
CA ASP A 101 43.31 17.73 23.16
C ASP A 101 42.87 18.88 24.08
N GLU A 102 41.75 19.56 23.71
CA GLU A 102 41.17 20.67 24.47
C GLU A 102 40.27 20.20 25.61
N TYR A 103 39.60 19.05 25.40
CA TYR A 103 38.68 18.46 26.38
C TYR A 103 39.12 17.08 26.82
N VAL A 104 38.74 16.71 28.03
CA VAL A 104 38.99 15.39 28.62
C VAL A 104 37.80 14.47 28.23
N SER A 105 38.05 13.48 27.39
CA SER A 105 37.07 12.50 26.91
C SER A 105 37.11 11.21 27.70
N VAL A 106 36.17 10.32 27.46
CA VAL A 106 36.02 9.02 28.12
C VAL A 106 37.27 8.16 27.95
N GLU A 107 37.93 8.16 26.81
CA GLU A 107 39.17 7.42 26.59
C GLU A 107 40.35 7.98 27.36
N HIS A 108 40.38 9.25 27.74
CA HIS A 108 41.40 9.77 28.64
C HIS A 108 41.18 9.26 30.06
N LEU A 109 39.90 9.18 30.49
CA LEU A 109 39.55 8.57 31.79
C LEU A 109 39.93 7.09 31.81
N LEU A 110 39.68 6.35 30.71
CA LEU A 110 40.04 4.94 30.60
C LEU A 110 41.58 4.74 30.68
N LEU A 111 42.36 5.57 29.97
CA LEU A 111 43.84 5.55 30.03
C LEU A 111 44.35 5.86 31.47
N ALA A 112 43.73 6.82 32.13
CA ALA A 112 44.09 7.18 33.50
C ALA A 112 43.73 6.07 34.48
N ILE A 113 42.58 5.40 34.33
CA ILE A 113 42.18 4.23 35.11
C ILE A 113 43.19 3.09 34.91
N PHE A 114 43.57 2.80 33.64
CA PHE A 114 44.57 1.77 33.34
C PHE A 114 45.93 2.04 34.00
N LYS A 115 46.37 3.30 34.08
CA LYS A 115 47.60 3.70 34.71
C LYS A 115 47.53 3.69 36.24
N SER A 116 46.34 3.80 36.81
CA SER A 116 46.13 3.85 38.24
C SER A 116 46.51 2.54 38.94
N LYS A 117 46.64 2.60 40.23
CA LYS A 117 46.85 1.41 41.09
C LYS A 117 45.54 0.72 41.50
N SER A 118 44.43 1.05 40.86
CA SER A 118 43.15 0.45 41.11
C SER A 118 43.12 -1.02 40.74
N LYS A 119 42.18 -1.75 41.30
CA LYS A 119 41.95 -3.17 40.98
C LYS A 119 41.57 -3.37 39.53
N ILE A 120 40.69 -2.48 38.97
CA ILE A 120 40.30 -2.55 37.57
C ILE A 120 41.47 -2.27 36.59
N GLY A 121 42.35 -1.36 36.96
CA GLY A 121 43.61 -1.16 36.20
C GLY A 121 44.50 -2.38 36.20
N GLN A 122 44.53 -3.15 37.31
CA GLN A 122 45.27 -4.41 37.38
C GLN A 122 44.58 -5.51 36.54
N ILE A 123 43.26 -5.65 36.68
CA ILE A 123 42.48 -6.64 35.89
C ILE A 123 42.73 -6.47 34.38
N LEU A 124 42.72 -5.23 33.87
CA LEU A 124 42.99 -4.94 32.46
C LEU A 124 44.40 -5.41 32.06
N LYS A 125 45.43 -5.18 32.94
CA LYS A 125 46.81 -5.68 32.70
C LYS A 125 46.90 -7.20 32.74
N ASP A 126 46.17 -7.85 33.64
CA ASP A 126 46.13 -9.33 33.78
C ASP A 126 45.42 -9.97 32.55
N GLN A 127 44.53 -9.24 31.89
CA GLN A 127 43.92 -9.66 30.62
C GLN A 127 44.83 -9.37 29.41
N GLY A 128 46.08 -9.00 29.64
CA GLY A 128 47.09 -8.79 28.59
C GLY A 128 47.05 -7.41 27.92
N VAL A 129 46.28 -6.46 28.42
CA VAL A 129 46.25 -5.09 27.84
C VAL A 129 47.55 -4.37 28.16
N ALA A 130 48.25 -3.85 27.15
CA ALA A 130 49.40 -2.99 27.31
C ALA A 130 49.03 -1.51 26.99
N GLU A 131 49.67 -0.57 27.64
CA GLU A 131 49.42 0.86 27.43
C GLU A 131 49.59 1.27 25.96
N LYS A 132 50.58 0.67 25.28
CA LYS A 132 50.85 0.91 23.86
C LYS A 132 49.67 0.51 22.98
N ASP A 133 49.08 -0.67 23.25
CA ASP A 133 47.98 -1.24 22.46
C ASP A 133 46.69 -0.45 22.73
N LEU A 134 46.48 -0.03 23.97
CA LEU A 134 45.37 0.85 24.35
C LEU A 134 45.44 2.20 23.62
N LYS A 135 46.62 2.81 23.52
CA LYS A 135 46.82 4.04 22.78
C LYS A 135 46.61 3.87 21.28
N VAL A 136 47.06 2.73 20.71
CA VAL A 136 46.82 2.43 19.31
C VAL A 136 45.30 2.25 19.04
N ALA A 137 44.59 1.54 19.89
CA ALA A 137 43.15 1.36 19.76
C ALA A 137 42.39 2.71 19.84
N ILE A 138 42.83 3.61 20.72
CA ILE A 138 42.26 4.97 20.82
C ILE A 138 42.59 5.80 19.57
N GLN A 139 43.80 5.69 19.02
CA GLN A 139 44.17 6.41 17.80
C GLN A 139 43.38 5.91 16.60
N GLU A 140 43.15 4.59 16.49
CA GLU A 140 42.31 4.01 15.47
C GLU A 140 40.84 4.46 15.61
N LEU A 141 40.28 4.45 16.83
CA LEU A 141 38.94 4.94 17.11
C LEU A 141 38.75 6.39 16.65
N ARG A 142 39.73 7.23 16.92
CA ARG A 142 39.73 8.66 16.58
C ARG A 142 40.09 8.94 15.12
N LYS A 143 40.61 7.95 14.37
CA LYS A 143 41.14 8.11 13.01
C LYS A 143 42.05 9.36 12.89
N GLY A 144 42.90 9.58 13.90
CA GLY A 144 43.83 10.71 13.98
C GLY A 144 43.20 12.06 14.37
N GLY A 145 41.93 12.11 14.71
CA GLY A 145 41.23 13.31 15.16
C GLY A 145 41.60 13.71 16.60
N LYS A 146 41.53 15.04 16.90
CA LYS A 146 41.71 15.62 18.23
C LYS A 146 40.34 15.91 18.87
N VAL A 147 40.28 15.89 20.20
CA VAL A 147 39.08 16.24 20.97
C VAL A 147 39.04 17.75 21.15
N THR A 148 38.34 18.44 20.24
CA THR A 148 38.21 19.90 20.21
C THR A 148 36.82 20.41 20.58
N SER A 149 35.84 19.50 20.78
CA SER A 149 34.46 19.83 21.19
C SER A 149 34.04 19.02 22.40
N GLN A 150 33.02 19.50 23.12
CA GLN A 150 32.43 18.77 24.24
C GLN A 150 31.62 17.52 23.80
N SER A 151 31.22 17.47 22.53
CA SER A 151 30.47 16.34 21.92
C SER A 151 31.34 15.40 21.07
N ALA A 152 32.65 15.41 21.25
CA ALA A 152 33.59 14.70 20.36
C ALA A 152 33.34 13.19 20.27
N GLU A 153 32.94 12.53 21.36
CA GLU A 153 32.64 11.09 21.34
C GLU A 153 31.41 10.72 20.48
N GLU A 154 30.49 11.65 20.25
CA GLU A 154 29.35 11.43 19.37
C GLU A 154 29.77 11.33 17.91
N THR A 155 30.90 11.89 17.57
CA THR A 155 31.44 11.91 16.20
C THR A 155 32.29 10.69 15.83
N TYR A 156 32.56 9.79 16.79
CA TYR A 156 33.37 8.59 16.55
C TYR A 156 32.51 7.49 15.92
N ASN A 157 33.05 6.82 14.90
CA ASN A 157 32.38 5.78 14.15
C ASN A 157 31.00 6.23 13.59
N SER A 158 30.97 7.45 13.06
CA SER A 158 29.71 8.03 12.57
C SER A 158 29.10 7.25 11.43
N LEU A 159 29.91 6.60 10.59
CA LEU A 159 29.40 5.74 9.52
C LEU A 159 28.65 4.53 10.08
N ASP A 160 29.20 3.84 11.08
CA ASP A 160 28.53 2.66 11.65
C ASP A 160 27.27 3.03 12.44
N LYS A 161 27.18 4.29 12.91
CA LYS A 161 25.99 4.77 13.66
C LYS A 161 24.87 5.28 12.73
N TYR A 162 25.23 5.93 11.63
CA TYR A 162 24.30 6.68 10.79
C TYR A 162 24.24 6.19 9.35
N ALA A 163 24.91 5.08 9.03
CA ALA A 163 24.88 4.51 7.70
C ALA A 163 25.02 2.99 7.74
N ASN A 164 24.33 2.31 6.83
CA ASN A 164 24.36 0.86 6.70
C ASN A 164 25.37 0.44 5.63
N ASN A 165 26.26 -0.49 5.94
CA ASN A 165 27.22 -1.04 4.98
C ASN A 165 26.53 -2.05 4.06
N LEU A 166 26.21 -1.63 2.81
CA LEU A 166 25.52 -2.50 1.85
C LEU A 166 26.36 -3.70 1.41
N ASN A 167 27.69 -3.57 1.32
CA ASN A 167 28.55 -4.69 0.98
C ASN A 167 28.49 -5.79 2.05
N GLN A 168 28.50 -5.42 3.33
CA GLN A 168 28.39 -6.38 4.42
C GLN A 168 27.00 -7.03 4.47
N LEU A 169 25.93 -6.27 4.18
CA LEU A 169 24.58 -6.81 4.09
C LEU A 169 24.45 -7.79 2.92
N ALA A 170 25.04 -7.47 1.76
CA ALA A 170 25.07 -8.35 0.60
C ALA A 170 25.86 -9.64 0.88
N ASP A 171 27.03 -9.55 1.51
CA ASP A 171 27.83 -10.71 1.89
C ASP A 171 27.13 -11.62 2.90
N SER A 172 26.35 -11.04 3.80
CA SER A 172 25.54 -11.80 4.78
C SER A 172 24.23 -12.37 4.20
N GLY A 173 23.91 -12.12 2.91
CA GLY A 173 22.70 -12.60 2.25
C GLY A 173 21.40 -11.88 2.70
N LYS A 174 21.53 -10.74 3.37
CA LYS A 174 20.37 -9.98 3.89
C LYS A 174 19.73 -9.08 2.83
N LEU A 175 20.42 -8.76 1.74
CA LEU A 175 19.85 -7.98 0.64
C LEU A 175 19.12 -8.87 -0.36
N ASP A 176 18.10 -8.30 -1.00
CA ASP A 176 17.37 -8.97 -2.06
C ASP A 176 18.18 -9.06 -3.36
N PRO A 177 17.98 -10.09 -4.18
CA PRO A 177 18.59 -10.15 -5.49
C PRO A 177 18.03 -9.05 -6.39
N VAL A 178 18.91 -8.35 -7.10
CA VAL A 178 18.49 -7.27 -8.01
C VAL A 178 18.46 -7.81 -9.44
N ILE A 179 17.29 -7.73 -10.04
CA ILE A 179 16.99 -8.31 -11.36
C ILE A 179 16.51 -7.19 -12.29
N GLY A 180 16.92 -7.25 -13.57
CA GLY A 180 16.42 -6.38 -14.62
C GLY A 180 16.88 -4.91 -14.54
N ARG A 181 17.97 -4.61 -13.79
CA ARG A 181 18.54 -3.25 -13.65
C ARG A 181 19.99 -3.16 -14.15
N ASP A 182 20.35 -4.04 -15.06
CA ASP A 182 21.75 -4.17 -15.54
C ASP A 182 22.24 -2.92 -16.27
N GLU A 183 21.38 -2.26 -17.05
CA GLU A 183 21.74 -1.06 -17.80
C GLU A 183 21.99 0.12 -16.86
N GLU A 184 21.11 0.33 -15.90
CA GLU A 184 21.23 1.40 -14.92
C GLU A 184 22.47 1.19 -14.02
N ILE A 185 22.68 -0.04 -13.52
CA ILE A 185 23.87 -0.37 -12.72
C ILE A 185 25.15 -0.15 -13.57
N ARG A 186 25.18 -0.59 -14.81
CA ARG A 186 26.31 -0.34 -15.72
C ARG A 186 26.55 1.13 -15.93
N ARG A 187 25.47 1.93 -16.07
CA ARG A 187 25.57 3.39 -16.20
C ARG A 187 26.12 4.04 -14.94
N VAL A 188 25.68 3.59 -13.76
CA VAL A 188 26.21 4.04 -12.46
C VAL A 188 27.69 3.73 -12.35
N LEU A 189 28.15 2.52 -12.69
CA LEU A 189 29.55 2.12 -12.71
C LEU A 189 30.40 3.01 -13.64
N GLN A 190 29.89 3.31 -14.85
CA GLN A 190 30.55 4.21 -15.78
C GLN A 190 30.73 5.63 -15.19
N ILE A 191 29.69 6.15 -14.52
CA ILE A 191 29.73 7.49 -13.93
C ILE A 191 30.70 7.53 -12.76
N LEU A 192 30.68 6.53 -11.86
CA LEU A 192 31.60 6.43 -10.72
C LEU A 192 33.08 6.33 -11.15
N SER A 193 33.35 5.79 -12.34
CA SER A 193 34.70 5.66 -12.91
C SER A 193 35.18 6.96 -13.60
N ARG A 194 34.35 8.00 -13.74
CA ARG A 194 34.74 9.25 -14.39
C ARG A 194 35.66 10.09 -13.51
N ARG A 195 36.47 10.94 -14.15
CA ARG A 195 37.33 11.92 -13.46
C ARG A 195 36.54 13.09 -12.87
N THR A 196 35.49 13.53 -13.55
CA THR A 196 34.61 14.64 -13.18
C THR A 196 33.18 14.25 -13.39
N LYS A 197 32.23 14.87 -12.68
CA LYS A 197 30.80 14.49 -12.68
C LYS A 197 30.64 12.99 -12.38
N ASN A 198 31.36 12.53 -11.38
CA ASN A 198 31.45 11.13 -11.00
C ASN A 198 30.44 10.71 -9.92
N ASN A 199 29.47 11.56 -9.62
CA ASN A 199 28.37 11.24 -8.72
C ASN A 199 27.09 10.97 -9.54
N PRO A 200 26.59 9.73 -9.60
CA PRO A 200 25.31 9.44 -10.25
C PRO A 200 24.13 9.94 -9.42
N MET A 201 23.10 10.44 -10.09
CA MET A 201 21.81 10.80 -9.52
C MET A 201 20.74 9.91 -10.14
N LEU A 202 20.20 8.99 -9.36
CA LEU A 202 19.07 8.15 -9.76
C LEU A 202 17.79 8.97 -9.70
N VAL A 203 17.14 9.16 -10.83
CA VAL A 203 15.93 9.97 -10.94
C VAL A 203 14.81 9.12 -11.51
N GLY A 204 13.74 8.97 -10.76
CA GLY A 204 12.59 8.17 -11.17
C GLY A 204 11.46 8.26 -10.14
N GLU A 205 10.30 7.78 -10.49
CA GLU A 205 9.13 7.80 -9.63
C GLU A 205 9.32 6.96 -8.35
N PRO A 206 8.52 7.19 -7.29
CA PRO A 206 8.57 6.35 -6.08
C PRO A 206 8.23 4.90 -6.42
N GLY A 207 8.94 3.94 -5.82
CA GLY A 207 8.65 2.51 -6.01
C GLY A 207 9.22 1.86 -7.28
N VAL A 208 9.95 2.59 -8.14
CA VAL A 208 10.58 2.00 -9.34
C VAL A 208 11.87 1.22 -9.06
N GLY A 209 12.34 1.16 -7.81
CA GLY A 209 13.52 0.39 -7.42
C GLY A 209 14.85 1.15 -7.47
N LYS A 210 14.85 2.45 -7.19
CA LYS A 210 16.10 3.26 -7.12
C LYS A 210 17.09 2.72 -6.08
N THR A 211 16.63 2.36 -4.90
CA THR A 211 17.44 1.82 -3.81
C THR A 211 18.03 0.45 -4.19
N ALA A 212 17.27 -0.38 -4.88
CA ALA A 212 17.73 -1.68 -5.38
C ALA A 212 18.96 -1.58 -6.31
N ILE A 213 19.09 -0.47 -7.07
CA ILE A 213 20.29 -0.26 -7.93
C ILE A 213 21.55 -0.11 -7.08
N ALA A 214 21.48 0.56 -5.93
CA ALA A 214 22.63 0.67 -5.02
C ALA A 214 22.97 -0.68 -4.35
N GLU A 215 21.95 -1.47 -4.01
CA GLU A 215 22.10 -2.83 -3.47
C GLU A 215 22.69 -3.78 -4.53
N GLY A 216 22.19 -3.71 -5.76
CA GLY A 216 22.72 -4.49 -6.88
C GLY A 216 24.20 -4.15 -7.21
N LEU A 217 24.56 -2.88 -7.06
CA LEU A 217 25.95 -2.44 -7.18
C LEU A 217 26.82 -3.08 -6.07
N ALA A 218 26.34 -3.13 -4.82
CA ALA A 218 27.05 -3.79 -3.72
C ALA A 218 27.24 -5.30 -3.98
N HIS A 219 26.21 -5.97 -4.49
CA HIS A 219 26.31 -7.37 -4.89
C HIS A 219 27.39 -7.59 -5.96
N ARG A 220 27.43 -6.77 -7.02
CA ARG A 220 28.46 -6.89 -8.07
C ARG A 220 29.87 -6.61 -7.58
N ILE A 221 30.04 -5.66 -6.63
CA ILE A 221 31.36 -5.40 -6.02
C ILE A 221 31.85 -6.64 -5.28
N ILE A 222 31.03 -7.29 -4.49
CA ILE A 222 31.40 -8.51 -3.75
C ILE A 222 31.73 -9.67 -4.69
N GLN A 223 30.93 -9.82 -5.75
CA GLN A 223 31.18 -10.86 -6.78
C GLN A 223 32.40 -10.56 -7.66
N GLY A 224 32.98 -9.34 -7.57
CA GLY A 224 34.08 -8.89 -8.39
C GLY A 224 33.69 -8.52 -9.83
N ASP A 225 32.40 -8.47 -10.14
CA ASP A 225 31.86 -8.10 -11.47
C ASP A 225 31.76 -6.58 -11.64
N VAL A 226 32.88 -5.90 -11.40
CA VAL A 226 33.01 -4.44 -11.54
C VAL A 226 34.39 -4.10 -12.10
N PRO A 227 34.57 -2.90 -12.70
CA PRO A 227 35.88 -2.41 -13.11
C PRO A 227 36.89 -2.41 -11.96
N GLU A 228 38.19 -2.61 -12.28
CA GLU A 228 39.26 -2.80 -11.30
C GLU A 228 39.34 -1.69 -10.24
N ASN A 229 39.09 -0.45 -10.67
CA ASN A 229 39.10 0.73 -9.79
C ASN A 229 37.91 0.81 -8.82
N LEU A 230 36.96 -0.10 -8.91
CA LEU A 230 35.74 -0.15 -8.06
C LEU A 230 35.68 -1.41 -7.19
N LYS A 231 36.57 -2.39 -7.37
CA LYS A 231 36.57 -3.67 -6.63
C LYS A 231 36.68 -3.49 -5.10
N ASP A 232 37.47 -2.52 -4.66
CA ASP A 232 37.72 -2.28 -3.23
C ASP A 232 36.75 -1.21 -2.63
N LYS A 233 35.74 -0.78 -3.38
CA LYS A 233 34.81 0.23 -2.89
C LYS A 233 33.76 -0.36 -1.97
N ILE A 234 33.44 0.39 -0.93
CA ILE A 234 32.40 0.05 0.04
C ILE A 234 31.26 1.06 -0.13
N ILE A 235 30.06 0.56 -0.27
CA ILE A 235 28.86 1.39 -0.37
C ILE A 235 28.21 1.46 1.00
N TYR A 236 28.01 2.68 1.49
CA TYR A 236 27.25 2.95 2.71
C TYR A 236 25.95 3.67 2.36
N SER A 237 24.82 3.14 2.81
CA SER A 237 23.52 3.80 2.70
C SER A 237 23.29 4.69 3.92
N LEU A 238 23.16 6.00 3.71
CA LEU A 238 22.94 6.97 4.77
C LEU A 238 21.53 6.83 5.34
N ASP A 239 21.43 6.66 6.64
CA ASP A 239 20.16 6.61 7.36
C ASP A 239 19.79 8.02 7.87
N MET A 240 18.88 8.68 7.16
CA MET A 240 18.38 10.00 7.52
C MET A 240 17.59 9.99 8.83
N GLY A 241 16.87 8.89 9.11
CA GLY A 241 16.14 8.72 10.37
C GLY A 241 17.06 8.69 11.57
N ALA A 242 18.15 7.91 11.50
CA ALA A 242 19.16 7.81 12.56
C ALA A 242 19.90 9.14 12.78
N LEU A 243 20.17 9.91 11.71
CA LEU A 243 20.80 11.24 11.82
C LEU A 243 19.94 12.25 12.57
N ILE A 244 18.62 12.20 12.38
CA ILE A 244 17.67 13.16 12.98
C ILE A 244 17.19 12.69 14.36
N ALA A 245 17.09 11.39 14.59
CA ALA A 245 16.60 10.83 15.83
C ALA A 245 17.42 11.31 17.05
N GLY A 246 16.74 11.85 18.08
CA GLY A 246 17.37 12.34 19.29
C GLY A 246 18.14 13.66 19.17
N ALA A 247 18.22 14.28 18.00
CA ALA A 247 18.81 15.61 17.85
C ALA A 247 17.85 16.67 18.41
N LYS A 248 18.21 17.25 19.57
CA LYS A 248 17.40 18.29 20.23
C LYS A 248 17.50 19.65 19.55
N TYR A 249 18.61 19.90 18.87
CA TYR A 249 18.92 21.18 18.22
C TYR A 249 19.46 20.95 16.80
N LYS A 250 19.23 21.92 15.93
CA LYS A 250 19.72 21.94 14.54
C LYS A 250 21.24 21.71 14.42
N GLY A 251 22.01 22.21 15.36
CA GLY A 251 23.48 22.06 15.37
C GLY A 251 23.94 20.61 15.51
N GLU A 252 23.23 19.77 16.26
CA GLU A 252 23.60 18.36 16.48
C GLU A 252 23.49 17.54 15.21
N PHE A 253 22.42 17.71 14.42
CA PHE A 253 22.28 17.09 13.10
C PHE A 253 23.42 17.49 12.15
N GLU A 254 23.73 18.81 12.11
CA GLU A 254 24.83 19.32 11.27
C GLU A 254 26.18 18.72 11.68
N GLU A 255 26.45 18.59 12.98
CA GLU A 255 27.67 17.97 13.49
C GLU A 255 27.75 16.47 13.14
N ARG A 256 26.66 15.71 13.29
CA ARG A 256 26.58 14.29 12.90
C ARG A 256 26.85 14.12 11.39
N LEU A 257 26.19 14.91 10.56
CA LEU A 257 26.39 14.86 9.10
C LEU A 257 27.83 15.27 8.71
N LYS A 258 28.39 16.30 9.33
CA LYS A 258 29.80 16.69 9.13
C LYS A 258 30.77 15.58 9.52
N ALA A 259 30.46 14.85 10.61
CA ALA A 259 31.27 13.73 11.06
C ALA A 259 31.25 12.57 10.07
N VAL A 260 30.05 12.19 9.56
CA VAL A 260 29.92 11.18 8.49
C VAL A 260 30.70 11.58 7.24
N ILE A 261 30.54 12.82 6.76
CA ILE A 261 31.23 13.30 5.57
C ILE A 261 32.74 13.29 5.77
N LYS A 262 33.22 13.73 6.94
CA LYS A 262 34.64 13.70 7.29
C LYS A 262 35.21 12.30 7.26
N GLU A 263 34.45 11.30 7.77
CA GLU A 263 34.86 9.91 7.77
C GLU A 263 34.92 9.34 6.34
N VAL A 264 33.90 9.63 5.50
CA VAL A 264 33.88 9.25 4.09
C VAL A 264 35.04 9.88 3.32
N THR A 265 35.29 11.17 3.50
CA THR A 265 36.38 11.87 2.79
C THR A 265 37.78 11.42 3.23
N SER A 266 37.95 11.00 4.49
CA SER A 266 39.19 10.45 5.03
C SER A 266 39.54 9.06 4.47
N SER A 267 38.60 8.37 3.77
CA SER A 267 38.82 7.06 3.15
C SER A 267 39.48 7.12 1.77
N ASP A 268 39.96 8.28 1.33
CA ASP A 268 40.57 8.51 0.01
C ASP A 268 39.71 7.98 -1.17
N GLY A 269 38.40 8.15 -1.04
CA GLY A 269 37.44 7.73 -2.04
C GLY A 269 37.18 6.23 -2.09
N ASN A 270 37.54 5.44 -1.10
CA ASN A 270 37.18 4.03 -0.99
C ASN A 270 35.73 3.82 -0.57
N ILE A 271 35.11 4.81 0.02
CA ILE A 271 33.71 4.80 0.42
C ILE A 271 32.88 5.59 -0.58
N VAL A 272 31.76 4.98 -1.00
CA VAL A 272 30.70 5.59 -1.80
C VAL A 272 29.45 5.72 -0.93
N LEU A 273 28.95 6.94 -0.75
CA LEU A 273 27.80 7.21 0.09
C LEU A 273 26.53 7.19 -0.77
N PHE A 274 25.63 6.25 -0.53
CA PHE A 274 24.30 6.25 -1.11
C PHE A 274 23.37 7.10 -0.23
N ILE A 275 22.69 8.06 -0.84
CA ILE A 275 21.76 8.98 -0.14
C ILE A 275 20.41 8.87 -0.83
N ASP A 276 19.49 8.15 -0.19
CA ASP A 276 18.12 8.12 -0.67
C ASP A 276 17.40 9.42 -0.30
N GLU A 277 16.42 9.82 -1.10
CA GLU A 277 15.71 11.09 -0.95
C GLU A 277 16.66 12.30 -0.71
N ILE A 278 17.75 12.37 -1.47
CA ILE A 278 18.82 13.39 -1.29
C ILE A 278 18.28 14.82 -1.32
N HIS A 279 17.10 15.04 -1.90
CA HIS A 279 16.42 16.34 -1.91
C HIS A 279 16.08 16.82 -0.50
N THR A 280 15.90 15.93 0.47
CA THR A 280 15.65 16.30 1.88
C THR A 280 16.82 17.06 2.49
N LEU A 281 18.04 16.75 2.06
CA LEU A 281 19.26 17.46 2.48
C LEU A 281 19.47 18.79 1.75
N VAL A 282 18.89 18.95 0.54
CA VAL A 282 19.12 20.11 -0.33
C VAL A 282 17.98 21.13 -0.25
N GLY A 283 16.74 20.65 -0.05
CA GLY A 283 15.51 21.43 -0.17
C GLY A 283 14.92 21.96 1.13
N ALA A 284 15.45 21.57 2.26
CA ALA A 284 14.92 21.95 3.57
C ALA A 284 15.05 23.45 3.94
N GLY A 285 15.51 24.32 3.03
CA GLY A 285 15.79 25.74 3.26
C GLY A 285 14.63 26.73 3.09
N GLY A 286 13.38 26.28 2.88
CA GLY A 286 12.25 27.18 2.54
C GLY A 286 11.43 27.74 3.71
N GLY A 287 11.68 27.38 4.95
CA GLY A 287 10.98 27.90 6.14
C GLY A 287 11.95 28.36 7.23
N GLN A 288 11.54 29.31 8.08
CA GLN A 288 12.32 29.71 9.25
C GLN A 288 12.63 28.48 10.13
N GLY A 289 13.84 27.90 9.98
CA GLY A 289 14.30 26.75 10.78
C GLY A 289 14.68 25.49 9.97
N ALA A 290 14.55 25.49 8.66
CA ALA A 290 14.87 24.33 7.83
C ALA A 290 16.40 24.11 7.67
N MET A 291 16.78 22.82 7.63
CA MET A 291 18.16 22.35 7.60
C MET A 291 18.79 22.60 6.22
N ASP A 292 19.84 23.44 6.15
CA ASP A 292 20.60 23.61 4.92
C ASP A 292 21.85 22.71 4.92
N ALA A 293 21.60 21.40 4.88
CA ALA A 293 22.65 20.40 4.79
C ALA A 293 23.42 20.46 3.45
N ALA A 294 22.83 21.10 2.44
CA ALA A 294 23.48 21.34 1.15
C ALA A 294 24.79 22.09 1.30
N ASN A 295 24.87 23.07 2.20
CA ASN A 295 26.10 23.84 2.44
C ASN A 295 27.23 23.01 3.06
N ILE A 296 26.89 21.88 3.67
CA ILE A 296 27.87 20.93 4.22
C ILE A 296 28.40 20.00 3.12
N LEU A 297 27.50 19.53 2.23
CA LEU A 297 27.83 18.62 1.13
C LEU A 297 28.59 19.32 -0.01
N LYS A 298 28.19 20.53 -0.37
CA LYS A 298 28.73 21.27 -1.53
C LYS A 298 30.24 21.39 -1.54
N PRO A 299 30.96 21.74 -0.44
CA PRO A 299 32.42 21.83 -0.45
C PRO A 299 33.12 20.51 -0.74
N ALA A 300 32.66 19.40 -0.14
CA ALA A 300 33.24 18.07 -0.33
C ALA A 300 33.00 17.54 -1.75
N LEU A 301 31.77 17.72 -2.29
CA LEU A 301 31.44 17.43 -3.68
C LEU A 301 32.23 18.31 -4.66
N ALA A 302 32.43 19.59 -4.34
CA ALA A 302 33.14 20.50 -5.20
C ALA A 302 34.62 20.14 -5.35
N ARG A 303 35.28 19.70 -4.29
CA ARG A 303 36.67 19.25 -4.30
C ARG A 303 36.83 17.82 -4.85
N GLY A 304 35.72 17.07 -5.06
CA GLY A 304 35.74 15.66 -5.49
C GLY A 304 36.18 14.69 -4.41
N GLU A 305 36.20 15.14 -3.15
CA GLU A 305 36.56 14.33 -1.98
C GLU A 305 35.45 13.38 -1.57
N LEU A 306 34.18 13.76 -1.81
CA LEU A 306 33.02 12.94 -1.55
C LEU A 306 32.53 12.26 -2.84
N ARG A 307 32.41 10.94 -2.81
CA ARG A 307 31.70 10.15 -3.82
C ARG A 307 30.34 9.77 -3.30
N ALA A 308 29.30 10.14 -4.04
CA ALA A 308 27.93 9.91 -3.63
C ALA A 308 27.06 9.42 -4.79
N ILE A 309 26.12 8.54 -4.49
CA ILE A 309 25.00 8.17 -5.33
C ILE A 309 23.76 8.79 -4.69
N GLY A 310 23.10 9.70 -5.38
CA GLY A 310 21.84 10.29 -4.91
C GLY A 310 20.66 9.58 -5.55
N ALA A 311 19.53 9.50 -4.83
CA ALA A 311 18.25 9.07 -5.38
C ALA A 311 17.19 10.13 -5.08
N THR A 312 16.29 10.40 -6.05
CA THR A 312 15.21 11.40 -5.91
C THR A 312 14.14 11.20 -6.99
N THR A 313 13.02 11.88 -6.89
CA THR A 313 12.00 11.92 -7.96
C THR A 313 12.33 12.97 -9.01
N LEU A 314 11.63 12.93 -10.15
CA LEU A 314 11.85 13.90 -11.24
C LEU A 314 11.46 15.32 -10.81
N ASP A 315 10.34 15.48 -10.15
CA ASP A 315 9.84 16.77 -9.66
C ASP A 315 10.78 17.42 -8.66
N GLU A 316 11.30 16.62 -7.73
CA GLU A 316 12.24 17.07 -6.71
C GLU A 316 13.61 17.40 -7.31
N TYR A 317 14.07 16.62 -8.31
CA TYR A 317 15.28 16.92 -9.04
C TYR A 317 15.18 18.28 -9.74
N GLN A 318 14.06 18.55 -10.45
CA GLN A 318 13.83 19.84 -11.10
C GLN A 318 13.73 21.00 -10.10
N LYS A 319 13.06 20.76 -8.99
CA LYS A 319 12.81 21.78 -7.97
C LYS A 319 14.08 22.18 -7.21
N TYR A 320 14.94 21.23 -6.86
CA TYR A 320 16.05 21.43 -5.94
C TYR A 320 17.44 21.34 -6.58
N PHE A 321 17.64 20.50 -7.60
CA PHE A 321 18.94 20.26 -8.22
C PHE A 321 19.17 21.07 -9.49
N GLU A 322 18.22 21.14 -10.40
CA GLU A 322 18.37 21.93 -11.66
C GLU A 322 18.51 23.44 -11.39
N LYS A 323 17.93 23.92 -10.30
CA LYS A 323 18.07 25.33 -9.90
C LYS A 323 19.42 25.65 -9.26
N ASP A 324 20.11 24.65 -8.69
CA ASP A 324 21.42 24.81 -8.08
C ASP A 324 22.53 24.37 -9.05
N LYS A 325 23.06 25.34 -9.79
CA LYS A 325 24.14 25.12 -10.78
C LYS A 325 25.39 24.47 -10.21
N ALA A 326 25.66 24.56 -8.91
CA ALA A 326 26.81 23.94 -8.26
C ALA A 326 26.60 22.44 -8.10
N LEU A 327 25.41 22.00 -7.72
CA LEU A 327 25.04 20.59 -7.59
C LEU A 327 24.84 19.95 -8.98
N GLU A 328 24.16 20.62 -9.90
CA GLU A 328 23.93 20.14 -11.28
C GLU A 328 25.24 19.78 -12.00
N ARG A 329 26.29 20.55 -11.78
CA ARG A 329 27.63 20.29 -12.36
C ARG A 329 28.37 19.11 -11.73
N ARG A 330 27.91 18.59 -10.59
CA ARG A 330 28.59 17.53 -9.83
C ARG A 330 27.91 16.19 -9.95
N PHE A 331 26.59 16.18 -10.14
CA PHE A 331 25.80 14.99 -10.36
C PHE A 331 25.54 14.73 -11.84
N GLN A 332 25.52 13.45 -12.21
CA GLN A 332 25.11 12.98 -13.55
C GLN A 332 23.81 12.21 -13.43
N LYS A 333 22.77 12.69 -14.09
CA LYS A 333 21.44 12.09 -14.10
C LYS A 333 21.46 10.69 -14.72
N VAL A 334 20.82 9.74 -14.06
CA VAL A 334 20.48 8.40 -14.52
C VAL A 334 18.98 8.23 -14.34
N MET A 335 18.25 8.08 -15.45
CA MET A 335 16.81 7.84 -15.39
C MET A 335 16.58 6.40 -14.95
N VAL A 336 15.60 6.22 -14.08
CA VAL A 336 15.13 4.93 -13.59
C VAL A 336 13.65 4.87 -13.87
N ASP A 337 13.32 4.25 -14.99
CA ASP A 337 11.95 4.15 -15.45
C ASP A 337 11.22 2.95 -14.79
N GLU A 338 9.90 2.99 -14.81
CA GLU A 338 9.06 1.86 -14.40
C GLU A 338 9.38 0.64 -15.28
N PRO A 339 9.65 -0.55 -14.71
CA PRO A 339 9.90 -1.75 -15.49
C PRO A 339 8.63 -2.15 -16.28
N ASP A 340 8.83 -2.74 -17.44
CA ASP A 340 7.74 -3.36 -18.18
C ASP A 340 7.19 -4.60 -17.45
N THR A 341 6.06 -5.12 -17.91
CA THR A 341 5.36 -6.24 -17.30
C THR A 341 6.25 -7.49 -17.19
N GLU A 342 7.00 -7.82 -18.23
CA GLU A 342 7.87 -9.02 -18.27
C GLU A 342 9.03 -8.89 -17.28
N SER A 343 9.67 -7.74 -17.25
CA SER A 343 10.74 -7.43 -16.29
C SER A 343 10.22 -7.45 -14.85
N ALA A 344 9.04 -6.88 -14.60
CA ALA A 344 8.42 -6.88 -13.27
C ALA A 344 8.09 -8.31 -12.79
N ILE A 345 7.54 -9.17 -13.65
CA ILE A 345 7.30 -10.59 -13.34
C ILE A 345 8.62 -11.28 -12.99
N SER A 346 9.69 -11.03 -13.75
CA SER A 346 11.01 -11.60 -13.50
C SER A 346 11.58 -11.13 -12.16
N ILE A 347 11.40 -9.87 -11.80
CA ILE A 347 11.79 -9.32 -10.49
C ILE A 347 11.03 -10.04 -9.36
N LEU A 348 9.71 -10.14 -9.45
CA LEU A 348 8.92 -10.80 -8.42
C LEU A 348 9.27 -12.28 -8.27
N ARG A 349 9.51 -13.00 -9.39
CA ARG A 349 9.98 -14.39 -9.34
C ARG A 349 11.31 -14.54 -8.59
N GLY A 350 12.20 -13.56 -8.75
CA GLY A 350 13.51 -13.60 -8.09
C GLY A 350 13.45 -13.32 -6.59
N ILE A 351 12.48 -12.54 -6.12
CA ILE A 351 12.33 -12.25 -4.69
C ILE A 351 11.31 -13.16 -3.99
N LYS A 352 10.51 -13.91 -4.76
CA LYS A 352 9.44 -14.78 -4.29
C LYS A 352 9.86 -15.69 -3.13
N GLU A 353 10.98 -16.38 -3.25
CA GLU A 353 11.45 -17.34 -2.24
C GLU A 353 11.66 -16.70 -0.87
N LYS A 354 12.09 -15.44 -0.81
CA LYS A 354 12.26 -14.72 0.45
C LYS A 354 10.93 -14.39 1.12
N TYR A 355 9.91 -14.02 0.33
CA TYR A 355 8.56 -13.80 0.84
C TYR A 355 7.90 -15.11 1.29
N GLU A 356 8.09 -16.19 0.53
CA GLU A 356 7.64 -17.54 0.92
C GLU A 356 8.27 -17.97 2.27
N ALA A 357 9.57 -17.73 2.45
CA ALA A 357 10.28 -18.04 3.69
C ALA A 357 9.79 -17.16 4.86
N HIS A 358 9.56 -15.85 4.61
CA HIS A 358 9.11 -14.93 5.65
C HIS A 358 7.69 -15.25 6.13
N HIS A 359 6.75 -15.43 5.21
CA HIS A 359 5.35 -15.70 5.54
C HIS A 359 5.05 -17.19 5.74
N LYS A 360 6.00 -18.07 5.39
CA LYS A 360 5.85 -19.53 5.52
C LYS A 360 4.68 -20.10 4.70
N VAL A 361 4.38 -19.45 3.58
CA VAL A 361 3.36 -19.85 2.60
C VAL A 361 4.02 -20.06 1.24
N ARG A 362 3.37 -20.79 0.35
CA ARG A 362 3.79 -20.92 -1.04
C ARG A 362 3.07 -19.88 -1.90
N ILE A 363 3.78 -19.28 -2.84
CA ILE A 363 3.21 -18.32 -3.80
C ILE A 363 3.24 -18.97 -5.18
N LYS A 364 2.07 -19.16 -5.80
CA LYS A 364 2.01 -19.71 -7.16
C LYS A 364 2.53 -18.72 -8.19
N ASP A 365 2.98 -19.24 -9.34
CA ASP A 365 3.45 -18.37 -10.42
C ASP A 365 2.31 -17.54 -11.04
N ASP A 366 1.11 -18.08 -11.07
CA ASP A 366 -0.11 -17.36 -11.47
C ASP A 366 -0.41 -16.17 -10.55
N ALA A 367 -0.14 -16.29 -9.24
CA ALA A 367 -0.25 -15.19 -8.29
C ALA A 367 0.80 -14.09 -8.57
N VAL A 368 2.03 -14.47 -8.91
CA VAL A 368 3.08 -13.52 -9.29
C VAL A 368 2.70 -12.74 -10.56
N ILE A 369 2.23 -13.45 -11.59
CA ILE A 369 1.74 -12.85 -12.83
C ILE A 369 0.54 -11.93 -12.50
N GLY A 370 -0.41 -12.44 -11.71
CA GLY A 370 -1.59 -11.68 -11.29
C GLY A 370 -1.25 -10.41 -10.53
N ALA A 371 -0.26 -10.44 -9.63
CA ALA A 371 0.19 -9.27 -8.88
C ALA A 371 0.69 -8.14 -9.80
N VAL A 372 1.43 -8.49 -10.85
CA VAL A 372 1.94 -7.51 -11.83
C VAL A 372 0.80 -7.00 -12.73
N GLU A 373 0.04 -7.89 -13.36
CA GLU A 373 -1.01 -7.52 -14.32
C GLU A 373 -2.14 -6.74 -13.66
N LEU A 374 -2.64 -7.23 -12.51
CA LEU A 374 -3.71 -6.56 -11.79
C LEU A 374 -3.26 -5.22 -11.21
N SER A 375 -2.04 -5.14 -10.65
CA SER A 375 -1.53 -3.86 -10.15
C SER A 375 -1.33 -2.83 -11.27
N GLN A 376 -0.83 -3.26 -12.43
CA GLN A 376 -0.63 -2.38 -13.57
C GLN A 376 -1.97 -1.85 -14.10
N ARG A 377 -2.99 -2.71 -14.13
CA ARG A 377 -4.31 -2.37 -14.66
C ARG A 377 -5.15 -1.56 -13.69
N TYR A 378 -5.09 -1.88 -12.38
CA TYR A 378 -6.05 -1.37 -11.39
C TYR A 378 -5.44 -0.37 -10.39
N ILE A 379 -4.11 -0.32 -10.23
CA ILE A 379 -3.42 0.59 -9.30
C ILE A 379 -2.59 1.59 -10.12
N THR A 380 -3.21 2.72 -10.46
CA THR A 380 -2.63 3.72 -11.36
C THR A 380 -1.80 4.81 -10.67
N ASN A 381 -1.92 4.93 -9.34
CA ASN A 381 -1.24 5.93 -8.52
C ASN A 381 0.09 5.47 -7.90
N ARG A 382 0.52 4.25 -8.20
CA ARG A 382 1.78 3.64 -7.77
C ARG A 382 2.47 2.99 -8.97
N PHE A 383 3.77 2.71 -8.83
CA PHE A 383 4.61 2.21 -9.92
C PHE A 383 5.11 0.79 -9.64
N LEU A 384 5.37 0.03 -10.72
CA LEU A 384 6.04 -1.27 -10.65
C LEU A 384 7.54 -1.08 -10.30
N PRO A 385 8.18 -2.04 -9.63
CA PRO A 385 7.62 -3.31 -9.15
C PRO A 385 6.95 -3.20 -7.77
N ASP A 386 7.08 -2.09 -7.05
CA ASP A 386 6.70 -1.90 -5.65
C ASP A 386 5.23 -2.26 -5.38
N LYS A 387 4.29 -1.73 -6.19
CA LYS A 387 2.86 -2.04 -6.05
C LYS A 387 2.53 -3.54 -6.19
N ALA A 388 3.27 -4.27 -7.03
CA ALA A 388 3.06 -5.70 -7.21
C ALA A 388 3.70 -6.51 -6.07
N ILE A 389 4.84 -6.06 -5.56
CA ILE A 389 5.48 -6.63 -4.37
C ILE A 389 4.57 -6.49 -3.16
N ASP A 390 4.02 -5.29 -2.93
CA ASP A 390 3.09 -5.02 -1.83
C ASP A 390 1.84 -5.93 -1.89
N LEU A 391 1.28 -6.16 -3.09
CA LEU A 391 0.14 -7.08 -3.25
C LEU A 391 0.51 -8.52 -2.89
N MET A 392 1.67 -8.97 -3.33
CA MET A 392 2.16 -10.31 -3.02
C MET A 392 2.41 -10.47 -1.52
N ASP A 393 2.99 -9.46 -0.89
CA ASP A 393 3.26 -9.41 0.55
C ASP A 393 1.97 -9.43 1.37
N GLU A 394 0.99 -8.57 1.04
CA GLU A 394 -0.30 -8.54 1.73
C GLU A 394 -1.10 -9.83 1.56
N ALA A 395 -1.12 -10.41 0.35
CA ALA A 395 -1.80 -11.68 0.10
C ALA A 395 -1.16 -12.83 0.90
N ALA A 396 0.17 -12.90 0.92
CA ALA A 396 0.91 -13.89 1.71
C ALA A 396 0.69 -13.71 3.22
N SER A 397 0.69 -12.46 3.69
CA SER A 397 0.40 -12.11 5.09
C SER A 397 -1.02 -12.50 5.49
N LYS A 398 -2.02 -12.21 4.61
CA LYS A 398 -3.42 -12.57 4.82
C LYS A 398 -3.58 -14.09 4.93
N LEU A 399 -3.03 -14.83 3.97
CA LEU A 399 -3.07 -16.29 3.99
C LEU A 399 -2.41 -16.86 5.25
N ARG A 400 -1.25 -16.31 5.65
CA ARG A 400 -0.59 -16.70 6.91
C ARG A 400 -1.48 -16.48 8.13
N MET A 401 -2.21 -15.37 8.17
CA MET A 401 -3.14 -15.08 9.25
C MET A 401 -4.33 -16.07 9.25
N GLU A 402 -4.86 -16.40 8.07
CA GLU A 402 -5.95 -17.39 7.90
C GLU A 402 -5.52 -18.78 8.36
N ILE A 403 -4.32 -19.24 8.01
CA ILE A 403 -3.75 -20.52 8.48
C ILE A 403 -3.68 -20.58 10.01
N ASN A 404 -3.33 -19.47 10.64
CA ASN A 404 -3.18 -19.41 12.10
C ASN A 404 -4.48 -19.13 12.85
N SER A 405 -5.56 -18.73 12.18
CA SER A 405 -6.85 -18.40 12.75
C SER A 405 -7.88 -19.53 12.52
N LYS A 406 -8.96 -19.50 13.28
CA LYS A 406 -10.10 -20.37 13.03
C LYS A 406 -10.78 -19.98 11.70
N PRO A 407 -11.21 -20.95 10.87
CA PRO A 407 -12.02 -20.67 9.69
C PRO A 407 -13.29 -19.87 10.02
N GLU A 408 -13.69 -19.01 9.08
CA GLU A 408 -14.87 -18.14 9.25
C GLU A 408 -16.15 -18.96 9.53
N GLU A 409 -16.28 -20.13 8.91
CA GLU A 409 -17.41 -21.06 9.14
C GLU A 409 -17.51 -21.45 10.60
N LEU A 410 -16.39 -21.82 11.24
CA LEU A 410 -16.35 -22.16 12.67
C LEU A 410 -16.67 -20.97 13.57
N ASP A 411 -16.20 -19.78 13.20
CA ASP A 411 -16.48 -18.56 13.98
C ASP A 411 -17.97 -18.18 13.90
N VAL A 412 -18.59 -18.32 12.72
CA VAL A 412 -20.04 -18.13 12.54
C VAL A 412 -20.85 -19.14 13.37
N MET A 413 -20.43 -20.42 13.39
CA MET A 413 -21.08 -21.46 14.20
C MET A 413 -20.92 -21.20 15.69
N ASP A 414 -19.71 -20.81 16.13
CA ASP A 414 -19.45 -20.48 17.54
C ASP A 414 -20.33 -19.30 18.00
N ARG A 415 -20.56 -18.28 17.14
CA ARG A 415 -21.47 -17.16 17.44
C ARG A 415 -22.94 -17.59 17.51
N LYS A 416 -23.40 -18.43 16.57
CA LYS A 416 -24.76 -18.96 16.61
C LYS A 416 -25.00 -19.83 17.84
N ILE A 417 -24.03 -20.67 18.21
CA ILE A 417 -24.10 -21.49 19.43
C ILE A 417 -24.25 -20.58 20.66
N MET A 418 -23.43 -19.54 20.76
CA MET A 418 -23.51 -18.56 21.86
C MET A 418 -24.87 -17.86 21.88
N GLN A 419 -25.40 -17.47 20.73
CA GLN A 419 -26.70 -16.81 20.62
C GLN A 419 -27.82 -17.75 21.10
N LEU A 420 -27.84 -19.04 20.65
CA LEU A 420 -28.79 -20.05 21.10
C LEU A 420 -28.68 -20.36 22.60
N GLU A 421 -27.48 -20.42 23.14
CA GLU A 421 -27.25 -20.59 24.58
C GLU A 421 -27.84 -19.44 25.40
N ILE A 422 -27.68 -18.20 24.94
CA ILE A 422 -28.28 -17.01 25.58
C ILE A 422 -29.81 -17.07 25.49
N GLU A 423 -30.37 -17.46 24.31
CA GLU A 423 -31.83 -17.56 24.12
C GLU A 423 -32.41 -18.66 24.99
N ILE A 424 -31.80 -19.84 25.07
CA ILE A 424 -32.20 -20.94 25.95
C ILE A 424 -32.23 -20.49 27.41
N GLU A 425 -31.21 -19.73 27.87
CA GLU A 425 -31.15 -19.24 29.24
C GLU A 425 -32.26 -18.21 29.55
N ALA A 426 -32.64 -17.40 28.56
CA ALA A 426 -33.75 -16.46 28.66
C ALA A 426 -35.09 -17.20 28.75
N ILE A 427 -35.34 -18.17 27.86
CA ILE A 427 -36.58 -18.93 27.80
C ILE A 427 -36.75 -19.89 29.00
N LYS A 428 -35.69 -20.41 29.58
CA LYS A 428 -35.76 -21.15 30.85
C LYS A 428 -36.50 -20.37 31.95
N ARG A 429 -36.37 -19.05 31.95
CA ARG A 429 -37.05 -18.15 32.93
C ARG A 429 -38.52 -17.98 32.61
N GLU A 430 -38.93 -18.20 31.34
CA GLU A 430 -40.32 -18.06 30.89
C GLU A 430 -41.09 -19.37 30.94
N ASN A 431 -40.46 -20.52 31.23
CA ASN A 431 -41.01 -21.86 31.39
C ASN A 431 -41.71 -22.46 30.13
N ASP A 432 -41.33 -22.00 28.91
CA ASP A 432 -41.85 -22.60 27.67
C ASP A 432 -41.08 -23.88 27.29
N GLN A 433 -41.64 -25.02 27.74
CA GLN A 433 -41.05 -26.36 27.57
C GLN A 433 -40.98 -26.80 26.08
N ALA A 434 -41.91 -26.36 25.23
CA ALA A 434 -41.97 -26.76 23.83
C ALA A 434 -40.83 -26.08 23.05
N LYS A 435 -40.65 -24.74 23.23
CA LYS A 435 -39.61 -23.95 22.61
C LYS A 435 -38.22 -24.34 23.12
N LEU A 436 -38.08 -24.65 24.42
CA LEU A 436 -36.84 -25.15 25.00
C LEU A 436 -36.39 -26.46 24.37
N LYS A 437 -37.31 -27.38 24.09
CA LYS A 437 -36.97 -28.66 23.46
C LYS A 437 -36.47 -28.47 22.01
N THR A 438 -37.08 -27.58 21.25
CA THR A 438 -36.68 -27.26 19.87
C THR A 438 -35.29 -26.61 19.84
N LEU A 439 -35.07 -25.60 20.67
CA LEU A 439 -33.78 -24.90 20.75
C LEU A 439 -32.64 -25.80 21.24
N ASN A 440 -32.93 -26.69 22.21
CA ASN A 440 -31.88 -27.63 22.64
C ASN A 440 -31.52 -28.64 21.57
N LEU A 441 -32.47 -29.06 20.74
CA LEU A 441 -32.21 -29.95 19.60
C LEU A 441 -31.35 -29.22 18.54
N GLU A 442 -31.72 -27.99 18.20
CA GLU A 442 -30.95 -27.16 17.26
C GLU A 442 -29.54 -26.92 17.77
N LEU A 443 -29.37 -26.57 19.06
CA LEU A 443 -28.06 -26.39 19.71
C LEU A 443 -27.22 -27.67 19.66
N ALA A 444 -27.84 -28.85 19.90
CA ALA A 444 -27.13 -30.13 19.87
C ALA A 444 -26.62 -30.44 18.46
N ASN A 445 -27.48 -30.29 17.44
CA ASN A 445 -27.11 -30.51 16.05
C ASN A 445 -25.99 -29.57 15.61
N LEU A 446 -26.09 -28.26 15.93
CA LEU A 446 -25.07 -27.26 15.58
C LEU A 446 -23.75 -27.53 16.30
N LYS A 447 -23.78 -28.01 17.55
CA LYS A 447 -22.56 -28.40 18.29
C LYS A 447 -21.91 -29.65 17.67
N GLU A 448 -22.69 -30.62 17.20
CA GLU A 448 -22.17 -31.81 16.55
C GLU A 448 -21.49 -31.45 15.22
N GLU A 449 -22.16 -30.69 14.37
CA GLU A 449 -21.62 -30.18 13.10
C GLU A 449 -20.34 -29.33 13.32
N ARG A 450 -20.37 -28.42 14.29
CA ARG A 450 -19.21 -27.62 14.68
C ARG A 450 -18.03 -28.50 15.14
N ASN A 451 -18.28 -29.55 15.91
CA ASN A 451 -17.20 -30.41 16.41
C ASN A 451 -16.61 -31.28 15.28
N GLU A 452 -17.38 -31.69 14.31
CA GLU A 452 -16.90 -32.41 13.13
C GLU A 452 -15.96 -31.53 12.29
N ILE A 453 -16.38 -30.28 11.97
CA ILE A 453 -15.56 -29.32 11.23
C ILE A 453 -14.31 -28.92 12.02
N PHE A 454 -14.44 -28.78 13.34
CA PHE A 454 -13.31 -28.44 14.21
C PHE A 454 -12.25 -29.55 14.24
N ALA A 455 -12.68 -30.82 14.34
CA ALA A 455 -11.76 -31.95 14.34
C ALA A 455 -11.02 -32.07 13.00
N LYS A 456 -11.73 -31.82 11.89
CA LYS A 456 -11.14 -31.79 10.56
C LYS A 456 -10.09 -30.65 10.45
N TRP A 457 -10.47 -29.45 10.85
CA TRP A 457 -9.56 -28.29 10.85
C TRP A 457 -8.32 -28.50 11.73
N GLU A 458 -8.47 -29.08 12.93
CA GLU A 458 -7.37 -29.36 13.84
C GLU A 458 -6.40 -30.39 13.25
N SER A 459 -6.93 -31.41 12.55
CA SER A 459 -6.11 -32.39 11.81
C SER A 459 -5.34 -31.74 10.67
N GLU A 460 -6.00 -30.97 9.79
CA GLU A 460 -5.34 -30.26 8.71
C GLU A 460 -4.27 -29.28 9.23
N LYS A 461 -4.59 -28.52 10.29
CA LYS A 461 -3.67 -27.59 10.92
C LYS A 461 -2.41 -28.27 11.44
N THR A 462 -2.53 -29.43 12.06
CA THR A 462 -1.39 -30.19 12.58
C THR A 462 -0.45 -30.61 11.45
N VAL A 463 -0.97 -31.05 10.32
CA VAL A 463 -0.18 -31.40 9.14
C VAL A 463 0.51 -30.17 8.56
N VAL A 464 -0.21 -29.04 8.45
CA VAL A 464 0.33 -27.76 7.95
C VAL A 464 1.44 -27.25 8.86
N ASP A 465 1.28 -27.29 10.18
CA ASP A 465 2.32 -26.89 11.14
C ASP A 465 3.57 -27.77 11.03
N ASN A 466 3.41 -29.08 10.78
CA ASN A 466 4.55 -29.99 10.53
C ASN A 466 5.25 -29.69 9.20
N ILE A 467 4.51 -29.38 8.14
CA ILE A 467 5.06 -28.94 6.85
C ILE A 467 5.89 -27.67 7.03
N GLN A 468 5.36 -26.67 7.75
CA GLN A 468 6.07 -25.42 8.02
C GLN A 468 7.36 -25.64 8.79
N LYS A 469 7.31 -26.45 9.86
CA LYS A 469 8.48 -26.78 10.65
C LYS A 469 9.57 -27.50 9.83
N THR A 470 9.14 -28.41 8.96
CA THR A 470 10.07 -29.13 8.07
C THR A 470 10.72 -28.18 7.05
N LYS A 471 9.98 -27.21 6.52
CA LYS A 471 10.52 -26.16 5.64
C LYS A 471 11.54 -25.26 6.38
N GLU A 472 11.26 -24.88 7.62
CA GLU A 472 12.22 -24.14 8.47
C GLU A 472 13.51 -24.92 8.70
N ASP A 473 13.40 -26.21 8.99
CA ASP A 473 14.55 -27.09 9.19
C ASP A 473 15.42 -27.15 7.91
N ILE A 474 14.80 -27.29 6.73
CA ILE A 474 15.50 -27.30 5.44
C ILE A 474 16.26 -25.98 5.23
N GLU A 475 15.64 -24.83 5.50
CA GLU A 475 16.27 -23.52 5.33
C GLU A 475 17.44 -23.32 6.30
N ASN A 476 17.26 -23.70 7.55
CA ASN A 476 18.33 -23.67 8.54
C ASN A 476 19.52 -24.54 8.11
N TYR A 477 19.26 -25.75 7.60
CA TYR A 477 20.31 -26.64 7.10
C TYR A 477 21.02 -26.08 5.86
N LYS A 478 20.32 -25.37 4.96
CA LYS A 478 20.94 -24.67 3.82
C LYS A 478 21.90 -23.56 4.30
N VAL A 479 21.44 -22.72 5.24
CA VAL A 479 22.27 -21.65 5.81
C VAL A 479 23.49 -22.20 6.56
N GLU A 480 23.32 -23.31 7.31
CA GLU A 480 24.45 -23.98 7.95
C GLU A 480 25.44 -24.59 6.93
N ALA A 481 24.93 -25.16 5.84
CA ALA A 481 25.77 -25.72 4.78
C ALA A 481 26.61 -24.63 4.09
N GLU A 482 26.02 -23.48 3.78
CA GLU A 482 26.75 -22.34 3.22
C GLU A 482 27.81 -21.79 4.17
N ARG A 483 27.50 -21.70 5.48
CA ARG A 483 28.50 -21.30 6.50
C ARG A 483 29.66 -22.31 6.59
N ALA A 484 29.34 -23.61 6.54
CA ALA A 484 30.37 -24.68 6.56
C ALA A 484 31.22 -24.62 5.31
N GLU A 485 30.63 -24.36 4.13
CA GLU A 485 31.33 -24.21 2.84
C GLU A 485 32.32 -23.03 2.86
N ARG A 486 31.90 -21.86 3.37
CA ARG A 486 32.77 -20.68 3.57
C ARG A 486 33.94 -20.97 4.54
N ASN A 487 33.70 -21.82 5.55
CA ASN A 487 34.74 -22.23 6.51
C ASN A 487 35.60 -23.37 6.01
N GLY A 488 35.38 -23.92 4.79
CA GLY A 488 36.13 -25.01 4.22
C GLY A 488 35.86 -26.41 4.83
N ASP A 489 34.76 -26.55 5.60
CA ASP A 489 34.35 -27.81 6.21
C ASP A 489 33.44 -28.61 5.25
N TYR A 490 34.04 -29.18 4.25
CA TYR A 490 33.35 -29.98 3.22
C TYR A 490 32.70 -31.26 3.77
N GLY A 491 33.18 -31.78 4.89
CA GLY A 491 32.60 -32.97 5.55
C GLY A 491 31.19 -32.62 6.10
N LYS A 492 31.09 -31.50 6.78
CA LYS A 492 29.79 -30.98 7.29
C LYS A 492 28.85 -30.55 6.17
N VAL A 493 29.37 -29.98 5.09
CA VAL A 493 28.58 -29.65 3.89
C VAL A 493 27.94 -30.89 3.29
N ALA A 494 28.71 -31.99 3.14
CA ALA A 494 28.19 -33.24 2.61
C ALA A 494 27.12 -33.86 3.52
N GLU A 495 27.31 -33.87 4.84
CA GLU A 495 26.32 -34.35 5.81
C GLU A 495 25.01 -33.57 5.72
N LEU A 496 25.11 -32.26 5.64
CA LEU A 496 23.94 -31.40 5.56
C LEU A 496 23.21 -31.54 4.22
N ARG A 497 23.91 -31.41 3.08
CA ARG A 497 23.30 -31.43 1.73
C ARG A 497 22.76 -32.81 1.33
N TYR A 498 23.51 -33.86 1.58
CA TYR A 498 23.14 -35.22 1.13
C TYR A 498 22.45 -36.05 2.21
N GLY A 499 22.56 -35.68 3.50
CA GLY A 499 21.87 -36.34 4.61
C GLY A 499 20.63 -35.54 5.03
N LYS A 500 20.80 -34.54 5.87
CA LYS A 500 19.68 -33.84 6.58
C LYS A 500 18.69 -33.13 5.66
N ILE A 501 19.17 -32.44 4.62
CA ILE A 501 18.28 -31.75 3.66
C ILE A 501 17.46 -32.76 2.88
N LYS A 502 18.09 -33.89 2.46
CA LYS A 502 17.37 -34.91 1.71
C LYS A 502 16.30 -35.60 2.56
N GLU A 503 16.62 -35.98 3.80
CA GLU A 503 15.67 -36.58 4.73
C GLU A 503 14.49 -35.62 5.02
N ALA A 504 14.79 -34.35 5.23
CA ALA A 504 13.75 -33.33 5.45
C ALA A 504 12.88 -33.12 4.21
N GLN A 505 13.47 -33.19 2.99
CA GLN A 505 12.72 -33.10 1.73
C GLN A 505 11.78 -34.30 1.55
N GLU A 506 12.25 -35.53 1.78
CA GLU A 506 11.42 -36.74 1.72
C GLU A 506 10.27 -36.72 2.76
N ARG A 507 10.54 -36.14 3.93
CA ARG A 507 9.50 -35.94 4.94
C ARG A 507 8.47 -34.89 4.50
N LEU A 508 8.92 -33.81 3.88
CA LEU A 508 8.07 -32.76 3.33
C LEU A 508 7.13 -33.32 2.27
N ASP A 509 7.65 -34.08 1.33
CA ASP A 509 6.88 -34.69 0.25
C ASP A 509 5.77 -35.60 0.80
N LYS A 510 6.07 -36.44 1.81
CA LYS A 510 5.06 -37.28 2.48
C LYS A 510 3.96 -36.48 3.19
N LEU A 511 4.33 -35.40 3.89
CA LEU A 511 3.34 -34.55 4.56
C LEU A 511 2.45 -33.82 3.54
N GLN A 512 3.00 -33.47 2.37
CA GLN A 512 2.21 -32.84 1.29
C GLN A 512 1.24 -33.84 0.65
N GLU A 513 1.65 -35.12 0.48
CA GLU A 513 0.76 -36.17 0.02
C GLU A 513 -0.39 -36.43 1.04
N GLU A 514 -0.07 -36.49 2.33
CA GLU A 514 -1.05 -36.65 3.41
C GLU A 514 -2.07 -35.51 3.43
N LEU A 515 -1.59 -34.27 3.28
CA LEU A 515 -2.46 -33.09 3.20
C LEU A 515 -3.35 -33.14 1.96
N ALA A 516 -2.81 -33.49 0.79
CA ALA A 516 -3.58 -33.62 -0.45
C ALA A 516 -4.68 -34.68 -0.34
N GLU A 517 -4.40 -35.81 0.34
CA GLU A 517 -5.42 -36.84 0.61
C GLU A 517 -6.54 -36.30 1.52
N GLN A 518 -6.21 -35.59 2.60
CA GLN A 518 -7.19 -34.99 3.51
C GLN A 518 -8.04 -33.92 2.80
N GLN A 519 -7.44 -33.12 1.91
CA GLN A 519 -8.10 -32.05 1.17
C GLN A 519 -9.00 -32.55 0.03
N SER A 520 -8.88 -33.78 -0.40
CA SER A 520 -9.74 -34.38 -1.45
C SER A 520 -11.23 -34.36 -1.10
N ALA A 521 -11.59 -34.30 0.19
CA ALA A 521 -12.95 -34.19 0.74
C ALA A 521 -13.41 -32.75 1.05
N GLY A 522 -12.71 -31.71 0.57
CA GLY A 522 -12.96 -30.29 0.83
C GLY A 522 -11.88 -29.66 1.69
N THR A 523 -11.33 -28.57 1.24
CA THR A 523 -10.19 -27.86 1.84
C THR A 523 -10.68 -26.82 2.84
N LEU A 524 -10.24 -26.89 4.09
CA LEU A 524 -10.49 -25.86 5.12
C LEU A 524 -9.31 -24.87 5.25
N ILE A 525 -8.07 -25.32 4.96
CA ILE A 525 -6.85 -24.50 5.05
C ILE A 525 -6.18 -24.44 3.68
N LYS A 526 -6.05 -23.26 3.12
CA LYS A 526 -5.21 -23.01 1.93
C LYS A 526 -3.75 -22.85 2.35
N GLU A 527 -2.81 -23.37 1.56
CA GLU A 527 -1.35 -23.21 1.78
C GLU A 527 -0.66 -22.34 0.75
N GLU A 528 -1.32 -22.08 -0.36
CA GLU A 528 -0.74 -21.43 -1.51
C GLU A 528 -1.49 -20.14 -1.82
N VAL A 529 -0.75 -19.07 -2.04
CA VAL A 529 -1.29 -17.82 -2.59
C VAL A 529 -1.57 -18.03 -4.07
N THR A 530 -2.81 -17.79 -4.47
CA THR A 530 -3.29 -17.95 -5.84
C THR A 530 -3.57 -16.60 -6.48
N TYR A 531 -3.90 -16.61 -7.76
CA TYR A 531 -4.36 -15.42 -8.49
C TYR A 531 -5.59 -14.78 -7.83
N GLU A 532 -6.53 -15.60 -7.32
CA GLU A 532 -7.73 -15.12 -6.65
C GLU A 532 -7.42 -14.35 -5.36
N ASP A 533 -6.43 -14.79 -4.59
CA ASP A 533 -6.02 -14.11 -3.35
C ASP A 533 -5.43 -12.72 -3.66
N ILE A 534 -4.63 -12.61 -4.71
CA ILE A 534 -4.13 -11.32 -5.21
C ILE A 534 -5.29 -10.44 -5.68
N ALA A 535 -6.24 -11.01 -6.44
CA ALA A 535 -7.40 -10.27 -6.94
C ALA A 535 -8.28 -9.74 -5.78
N GLU A 536 -8.38 -10.48 -4.68
CA GLU A 536 -9.10 -10.05 -3.48
C GLU A 536 -8.40 -8.86 -2.79
N VAL A 537 -7.07 -8.89 -2.68
CA VAL A 537 -6.32 -7.75 -2.14
C VAL A 537 -6.49 -6.52 -3.02
N VAL A 538 -6.40 -6.69 -4.35
CA VAL A 538 -6.66 -5.59 -5.30
C VAL A 538 -8.08 -5.05 -5.15
N ALA A 539 -9.07 -5.93 -4.97
CA ALA A 539 -10.46 -5.52 -4.75
C ALA A 539 -10.60 -4.69 -3.47
N LYS A 540 -9.93 -5.08 -2.41
CA LYS A 540 -9.91 -4.34 -1.14
C LYS A 540 -9.27 -2.96 -1.26
N TRP A 541 -8.16 -2.84 -2.00
CA TRP A 541 -7.46 -1.57 -2.17
C TRP A 541 -8.19 -0.60 -3.09
N THR A 542 -8.79 -1.11 -4.15
CA THR A 542 -9.42 -0.30 -5.20
C THR A 542 -10.92 -0.14 -5.03
N GLY A 543 -11.55 -1.00 -4.20
CA GLY A 543 -13.00 -1.08 -4.10
C GLY A 543 -13.68 -1.76 -5.29
N ILE A 544 -12.90 -2.42 -6.18
CA ILE A 544 -13.41 -3.07 -7.40
C ILE A 544 -13.58 -4.56 -7.11
N PRO A 545 -14.74 -5.18 -7.40
CA PRO A 545 -14.97 -6.60 -7.15
C PRO A 545 -14.24 -7.48 -8.18
N VAL A 546 -12.90 -7.46 -8.16
CA VAL A 546 -12.05 -8.14 -9.15
C VAL A 546 -12.30 -9.66 -9.19
N ASN A 547 -12.58 -10.29 -8.04
CA ASN A 547 -12.86 -11.73 -7.96
C ASN A 547 -14.11 -12.16 -8.75
N LYS A 548 -15.14 -11.30 -8.76
CA LYS A 548 -16.36 -11.59 -9.54
C LYS A 548 -16.17 -11.38 -11.05
N MET A 549 -15.09 -10.67 -11.43
CA MET A 549 -14.81 -10.34 -12.82
C MET A 549 -14.08 -11.45 -13.59
N MET A 550 -13.50 -12.47 -12.92
CA MET A 550 -12.53 -13.36 -13.55
C MET A 550 -13.10 -14.66 -14.16
N GLN A 551 -13.97 -15.39 -13.49
CA GLN A 551 -14.43 -16.70 -13.99
C GLN A 551 -15.82 -16.69 -14.62
N SER A 552 -16.68 -15.79 -14.17
CA SER A 552 -18.01 -15.64 -14.77
C SER A 552 -18.06 -14.58 -15.88
N GLU A 553 -16.97 -13.87 -16.15
CA GLU A 553 -16.95 -12.74 -17.07
C GLU A 553 -17.21 -13.16 -18.52
N ARG A 554 -16.57 -14.21 -19.01
CA ARG A 554 -16.80 -14.65 -20.40
C ARG A 554 -18.24 -15.04 -20.65
N GLU A 555 -18.84 -15.83 -19.76
CA GLU A 555 -20.24 -16.23 -19.90
C GLU A 555 -21.22 -15.09 -19.63
N LYS A 556 -20.91 -14.22 -18.65
CA LYS A 556 -21.72 -13.04 -18.37
C LYS A 556 -21.65 -12.03 -19.51
N LEU A 557 -20.47 -11.75 -20.06
CA LEU A 557 -20.33 -10.83 -21.20
C LEU A 557 -21.02 -11.35 -22.47
N LEU A 558 -21.12 -12.67 -22.65
CA LEU A 558 -21.90 -13.26 -23.74
C LEU A 558 -23.42 -13.14 -23.52
N LYS A 559 -23.87 -13.01 -22.26
CA LYS A 559 -25.29 -12.83 -21.90
C LYS A 559 -25.60 -11.40 -21.43
N LEU A 560 -24.74 -10.44 -21.77
CA LEU A 560 -24.88 -9.06 -21.29
C LEU A 560 -26.20 -8.42 -21.73
N GLU A 561 -26.61 -8.66 -22.97
CA GLU A 561 -27.89 -8.13 -23.49
C GLU A 561 -29.06 -8.63 -22.67
N ASP A 562 -29.13 -9.94 -22.38
CA ASP A 562 -30.23 -10.53 -21.60
C ASP A 562 -30.32 -9.91 -20.19
N VAL A 563 -29.19 -9.56 -19.61
CA VAL A 563 -29.17 -8.95 -18.28
C VAL A 563 -29.59 -7.48 -18.33
N LEU A 564 -29.17 -6.75 -19.36
CA LEU A 564 -29.56 -5.35 -19.56
C LEU A 564 -31.08 -5.25 -19.83
N HIS A 565 -31.63 -6.16 -20.64
CA HIS A 565 -33.08 -6.24 -20.91
C HIS A 565 -33.95 -6.51 -19.70
N LYS A 566 -33.42 -7.14 -18.64
CA LYS A 566 -34.17 -7.33 -17.37
C LYS A 566 -34.54 -6.02 -16.69
N ARG A 567 -33.85 -4.92 -17.02
CA ARG A 567 -34.09 -3.59 -16.38
C ARG A 567 -34.43 -2.51 -17.40
N VAL A 568 -33.94 -2.63 -18.62
CA VAL A 568 -34.18 -1.69 -19.72
C VAL A 568 -35.08 -2.37 -20.75
N VAL A 569 -36.29 -1.87 -20.87
CA VAL A 569 -37.28 -2.40 -21.79
C VAL A 569 -37.10 -1.76 -23.16
N GLY A 570 -37.16 -2.54 -24.23
CA GLY A 570 -36.88 -2.10 -25.60
C GLY A 570 -35.43 -1.66 -25.76
N GLN A 571 -35.17 -0.74 -26.73
CA GLN A 571 -33.87 -0.12 -26.95
C GLN A 571 -32.76 -1.12 -27.39
N ASP A 572 -33.12 -2.13 -28.18
CA ASP A 572 -32.23 -3.24 -28.58
C ASP A 572 -30.94 -2.75 -29.26
N GLU A 573 -31.05 -1.75 -30.15
CA GLU A 573 -29.88 -1.17 -30.81
C GLU A 573 -28.88 -0.59 -29.79
N ALA A 574 -29.40 0.13 -28.77
CA ALA A 574 -28.57 0.71 -27.71
C ALA A 574 -27.87 -0.34 -26.85
N ILE A 575 -28.60 -1.39 -26.51
CA ILE A 575 -28.08 -2.49 -25.68
C ILE A 575 -27.02 -3.27 -26.42
N ILE A 576 -27.23 -3.59 -27.70
CA ILE A 576 -26.27 -4.30 -28.57
C ILE A 576 -25.00 -3.47 -28.74
N ALA A 577 -25.13 -2.20 -29.14
CA ALA A 577 -23.98 -1.33 -29.38
C ALA A 577 -23.09 -1.17 -28.17
N VAL A 578 -23.69 -0.97 -26.99
CA VAL A 578 -22.95 -0.86 -25.73
C VAL A 578 -22.30 -2.20 -25.34
N SER A 579 -23.03 -3.32 -25.50
CA SER A 579 -22.53 -4.66 -25.21
C SER A 579 -21.33 -5.03 -26.07
N ASP A 580 -21.38 -4.72 -27.36
CA ASP A 580 -20.29 -4.98 -28.31
C ASP A 580 -19.05 -4.13 -28.02
N ALA A 581 -19.19 -2.87 -27.64
CA ALA A 581 -18.08 -2.02 -27.25
C ALA A 581 -17.38 -2.55 -25.96
N ILE A 582 -18.17 -2.96 -24.99
CA ILE A 582 -17.65 -3.57 -23.76
C ILE A 582 -16.91 -4.88 -24.06
N ARG A 583 -17.49 -5.74 -24.91
CA ARG A 583 -16.83 -6.98 -25.36
C ARG A 583 -15.50 -6.71 -26.06
N ARG A 584 -15.45 -5.74 -26.97
CA ARG A 584 -14.20 -5.36 -27.68
C ARG A 584 -13.13 -4.90 -26.70
N SER A 585 -13.49 -4.05 -25.74
CA SER A 585 -12.58 -3.56 -24.73
C SER A 585 -12.06 -4.70 -23.85
N ARG A 586 -12.94 -5.60 -23.41
CA ARG A 586 -12.56 -6.73 -22.52
C ARG A 586 -11.77 -7.82 -23.26
N ALA A 587 -11.95 -7.95 -24.55
CA ALA A 587 -11.17 -8.84 -25.40
C ALA A 587 -9.78 -8.28 -25.75
N GLY A 588 -9.44 -7.06 -25.29
CA GLY A 588 -8.16 -6.43 -25.60
C GLY A 588 -8.04 -5.94 -27.06
N LEU A 589 -9.17 -5.83 -27.78
CA LEU A 589 -9.22 -5.41 -29.19
C LEU A 589 -9.39 -3.90 -29.35
N GLN A 590 -9.31 -3.14 -28.26
CA GLN A 590 -9.42 -1.69 -28.24
C GLN A 590 -8.08 -1.06 -27.88
N ASP A 591 -7.86 0.20 -28.28
CA ASP A 591 -6.67 0.97 -27.88
C ASP A 591 -6.64 1.13 -26.35
N ALA A 592 -5.61 0.60 -25.72
CA ALA A 592 -5.41 0.63 -24.27
C ALA A 592 -5.31 2.07 -23.69
N LYS A 593 -5.16 3.07 -24.52
CA LYS A 593 -5.13 4.49 -24.13
C LYS A 593 -6.51 5.11 -23.98
N LYS A 594 -7.56 4.53 -24.56
CA LYS A 594 -8.91 5.08 -24.56
C LYS A 594 -9.78 4.56 -23.41
N PRO A 595 -10.87 5.27 -23.06
CA PRO A 595 -11.92 4.73 -22.17
C PRO A 595 -12.49 3.40 -22.68
N ILE A 596 -13.12 2.60 -21.79
CA ILE A 596 -13.78 1.32 -22.17
C ILE A 596 -14.80 1.52 -23.28
N GLY A 597 -15.53 2.64 -23.25
CA GLY A 597 -16.47 3.05 -24.29
C GLY A 597 -16.90 4.49 -24.09
N SER A 598 -17.22 5.15 -25.20
CA SER A 598 -17.73 6.51 -25.23
C SER A 598 -18.97 6.57 -26.11
N PHE A 599 -20.10 6.95 -25.53
CA PHE A 599 -21.39 6.91 -26.19
C PHE A 599 -22.13 8.24 -26.13
N LEU A 600 -22.82 8.59 -27.22
CA LEU A 600 -23.77 9.69 -27.24
C LEU A 600 -25.18 9.14 -27.39
N PHE A 601 -26.00 9.25 -26.35
CA PHE A 601 -27.40 8.82 -26.33
C PHE A 601 -28.34 9.95 -26.73
N LEU A 602 -28.98 9.82 -27.88
CA LEU A 602 -29.97 10.75 -28.41
C LEU A 602 -31.36 10.23 -28.17
N GLY A 603 -32.32 11.09 -27.93
CA GLY A 603 -33.73 10.67 -27.81
C GLY A 603 -34.53 11.53 -26.82
N THR A 604 -35.84 11.29 -26.78
CA THR A 604 -36.76 12.02 -25.93
C THR A 604 -36.52 11.75 -24.43
N THR A 605 -37.11 12.52 -23.55
CA THR A 605 -37.02 12.30 -22.10
C THR A 605 -37.81 11.05 -21.71
N GLY A 606 -37.32 10.27 -20.79
CA GLY A 606 -38.02 9.12 -20.18
C GLY A 606 -38.00 7.82 -21.00
N VAL A 607 -37.14 7.68 -22.04
CA VAL A 607 -36.97 6.48 -22.87
C VAL A 607 -35.94 5.48 -22.32
N GLY A 608 -35.30 5.75 -21.19
CA GLY A 608 -34.38 4.78 -20.54
C GLY A 608 -32.88 5.12 -20.62
N LYS A 609 -32.46 6.26 -21.19
CA LYS A 609 -31.04 6.65 -21.31
C LYS A 609 -30.25 6.54 -19.98
N THR A 610 -30.78 7.13 -18.92
CA THR A 610 -30.15 7.12 -17.59
C THR A 610 -30.27 5.74 -16.91
N GLU A 611 -31.34 4.99 -17.20
CA GLU A 611 -31.52 3.65 -16.63
C GLU A 611 -30.52 2.66 -17.21
N LEU A 612 -30.21 2.75 -18.52
CA LEU A 612 -29.18 1.95 -19.16
C LEU A 612 -27.79 2.24 -18.50
N ALA A 613 -27.47 3.53 -18.25
CA ALA A 613 -26.24 3.89 -17.57
C ALA A 613 -26.15 3.30 -16.15
N LYS A 614 -27.24 3.31 -15.38
CA LYS A 614 -27.31 2.70 -14.03
C LYS A 614 -27.18 1.19 -14.09
N THR A 615 -27.85 0.56 -15.04
CA THR A 615 -27.82 -0.89 -15.19
C THR A 615 -26.41 -1.36 -15.57
N LEU A 616 -25.73 -0.60 -16.43
CA LEU A 616 -24.33 -0.85 -16.75
C LEU A 616 -23.40 -0.71 -15.54
N ALA A 617 -23.58 0.33 -14.72
CA ALA A 617 -22.80 0.50 -13.49
C ALA A 617 -23.02 -0.68 -12.53
N ALA A 618 -24.28 -1.05 -12.29
CA ALA A 618 -24.62 -2.18 -11.44
C ALA A 618 -24.02 -3.51 -11.94
N TYR A 619 -24.01 -3.70 -13.26
CA TYR A 619 -23.53 -4.93 -13.85
C TYR A 619 -22.01 -5.03 -13.91
N LEU A 620 -21.34 -3.97 -14.37
CA LEU A 620 -19.88 -3.97 -14.60
C LEU A 620 -19.09 -3.76 -13.32
N PHE A 621 -19.63 -2.99 -12.38
CA PHE A 621 -18.94 -2.59 -11.16
C PHE A 621 -19.62 -3.12 -9.88
N ASP A 622 -20.67 -3.94 -10.01
CA ASP A 622 -21.46 -4.52 -8.91
C ASP A 622 -22.03 -3.47 -7.91
N ASP A 623 -22.12 -2.21 -8.36
CA ASP A 623 -22.62 -1.08 -7.57
C ASP A 623 -23.39 -0.10 -8.47
N GLU A 624 -24.66 0.09 -8.21
CA GLU A 624 -25.49 1.10 -8.91
C GLU A 624 -24.99 2.54 -8.68
N ASN A 625 -24.25 2.77 -7.59
CA ASN A 625 -23.68 4.06 -7.25
C ASN A 625 -22.28 4.27 -7.86
N ALA A 626 -21.77 3.28 -8.62
CA ALA A 626 -20.56 3.46 -9.42
C ALA A 626 -20.84 4.32 -10.67
N ILE A 627 -21.59 5.39 -10.49
CA ILE A 627 -21.92 6.36 -11.55
C ILE A 627 -21.58 7.76 -11.06
N THR A 628 -20.83 8.49 -11.87
CA THR A 628 -20.57 9.92 -11.70
C THR A 628 -21.47 10.70 -12.65
N ARG A 629 -22.53 11.32 -12.12
CA ARG A 629 -23.45 12.11 -12.93
C ARG A 629 -23.09 13.58 -12.84
N ILE A 630 -22.91 14.22 -13.98
CA ILE A 630 -22.65 15.65 -14.12
C ILE A 630 -23.70 16.23 -15.08
N ASP A 631 -24.47 17.19 -14.60
CA ASP A 631 -25.45 17.91 -15.39
C ASP A 631 -24.76 19.06 -16.14
N MET A 632 -24.71 18.99 -17.45
CA MET A 632 -24.01 19.97 -18.26
C MET A 632 -24.74 21.31 -18.35
N SER A 633 -25.99 21.39 -17.88
CA SER A 633 -26.70 22.65 -17.74
C SER A 633 -26.07 23.59 -16.70
N GLU A 634 -25.28 23.05 -15.75
CA GLU A 634 -24.51 23.84 -14.77
C GLU A 634 -23.21 24.42 -15.37
N TYR A 635 -22.83 24.00 -16.60
CA TYR A 635 -21.58 24.35 -17.26
C TYR A 635 -21.78 25.13 -18.56
N GLN A 636 -22.81 25.97 -18.60
CA GLN A 636 -23.12 26.81 -19.75
C GLN A 636 -22.17 28.01 -19.87
N GLU A 637 -21.60 28.46 -18.76
CA GLU A 637 -20.71 29.61 -18.74
C GLU A 637 -19.24 29.18 -18.74
N ARG A 638 -18.38 29.98 -19.36
CA ARG A 638 -16.93 29.68 -19.44
C ARG A 638 -16.28 29.51 -18.08
N HIS A 639 -16.71 30.29 -17.08
CA HIS A 639 -16.17 30.18 -15.71
C HIS A 639 -16.57 28.85 -15.03
N SER A 640 -17.70 28.28 -15.37
CA SER A 640 -18.15 27.02 -14.81
C SER A 640 -17.30 25.85 -15.30
N VAL A 641 -16.76 25.92 -16.52
CA VAL A 641 -15.94 24.87 -17.13
C VAL A 641 -14.68 24.60 -16.29
N SER A 642 -14.08 25.61 -15.66
CA SER A 642 -12.94 25.45 -14.78
C SER A 642 -13.25 24.58 -13.54
N ARG A 643 -14.51 24.47 -13.13
CA ARG A 643 -14.90 23.57 -12.02
C ARG A 643 -14.76 22.08 -12.38
N LEU A 644 -14.76 21.72 -13.68
CA LEU A 644 -14.56 20.33 -14.10
C LEU A 644 -13.12 19.86 -13.87
N VAL A 645 -12.14 20.76 -14.11
CA VAL A 645 -10.69 20.43 -14.06
C VAL A 645 -10.00 21.01 -12.83
N GLY A 646 -10.60 22.02 -12.20
CA GLY A 646 -10.07 22.78 -11.08
C GLY A 646 -9.79 24.24 -11.44
N ALA A 647 -9.84 25.14 -10.44
CA ALA A 647 -9.56 26.54 -10.63
C ALA A 647 -8.05 26.80 -10.84
N PRO A 648 -7.66 27.78 -11.67
CA PRO A 648 -6.26 28.18 -11.81
C PRO A 648 -5.67 28.73 -10.51
N PRO A 649 -4.34 28.73 -10.35
CA PRO A 649 -3.68 29.31 -9.19
C PRO A 649 -4.10 30.78 -8.96
N GLY A 650 -4.47 31.09 -7.71
CA GLY A 650 -4.90 32.44 -7.32
C GLY A 650 -6.40 32.71 -7.43
N TYR A 651 -7.20 31.77 -7.91
CA TYR A 651 -8.67 31.89 -7.93
C TYR A 651 -9.31 31.14 -6.75
N VAL A 652 -10.51 31.57 -6.34
CA VAL A 652 -11.29 30.91 -5.29
C VAL A 652 -11.64 29.49 -5.74
N GLY A 653 -11.44 28.49 -4.86
CA GLY A 653 -11.67 27.09 -5.17
C GLY A 653 -10.45 26.33 -5.74
N TYR A 654 -9.26 26.93 -5.80
CA TYR A 654 -8.03 26.25 -6.23
C TYR A 654 -7.72 25.00 -5.40
N ASP A 655 -8.00 25.04 -4.09
CA ASP A 655 -7.72 23.91 -3.17
C ASP A 655 -8.73 22.77 -3.28
N GLU A 656 -9.91 22.99 -3.82
CA GLU A 656 -10.99 21.99 -3.87
C GLU A 656 -10.81 20.93 -4.98
N GLY A 657 -9.96 21.19 -6.00
CA GLY A 657 -9.80 20.33 -7.17
C GLY A 657 -10.97 20.39 -8.16
N GLY A 658 -10.87 19.72 -9.29
CA GLY A 658 -11.92 19.67 -10.31
C GLY A 658 -12.97 18.60 -10.01
N GLN A 659 -14.26 18.90 -10.19
CA GLN A 659 -15.35 17.95 -9.93
C GLN A 659 -15.22 16.66 -10.74
N LEU A 660 -14.92 16.76 -12.03
CA LEU A 660 -14.75 15.59 -12.89
C LEU A 660 -13.45 14.85 -12.57
N THR A 661 -12.34 15.57 -12.47
CA THR A 661 -11.03 14.97 -12.21
C THR A 661 -10.96 14.31 -10.84
N GLU A 662 -11.52 14.94 -9.80
CA GLU A 662 -11.52 14.37 -8.45
C GLU A 662 -12.48 13.19 -8.31
N ALA A 663 -13.65 13.23 -8.97
CA ALA A 663 -14.61 12.12 -8.98
C ALA A 663 -13.98 10.87 -9.62
N VAL A 664 -13.31 11.02 -10.77
CA VAL A 664 -12.65 9.91 -11.45
C VAL A 664 -11.41 9.42 -10.68
N ARG A 665 -10.64 10.29 -10.06
CA ARG A 665 -9.54 9.86 -9.19
C ARG A 665 -9.99 9.04 -8.00
N ARG A 666 -11.16 9.37 -7.41
CA ARG A 666 -11.74 8.59 -6.30
C ARG A 666 -12.40 7.30 -6.75
N LYS A 667 -13.03 7.31 -7.94
CA LYS A 667 -13.72 6.17 -8.53
C LYS A 667 -13.30 6.01 -9.99
N PRO A 668 -12.10 5.48 -10.28
CA PRO A 668 -11.61 5.32 -11.67
C PRO A 668 -12.40 4.27 -12.46
N TYR A 669 -13.14 3.42 -11.75
CA TYR A 669 -14.04 2.41 -12.30
C TYR A 669 -15.48 2.86 -12.09
N SER A 670 -15.99 3.62 -13.03
CA SER A 670 -17.36 4.15 -12.95
C SER A 670 -17.91 4.46 -14.33
N VAL A 671 -19.23 4.57 -14.40
CA VAL A 671 -19.90 5.19 -15.53
C VAL A 671 -19.94 6.69 -15.31
N ILE A 672 -19.39 7.45 -16.25
CA ILE A 672 -19.44 8.91 -16.24
C ILE A 672 -20.61 9.32 -17.12
N LEU A 673 -21.66 9.84 -16.50
CA LEU A 673 -22.86 10.31 -17.21
C LEU A 673 -22.82 11.83 -17.29
N LEU A 674 -22.63 12.36 -18.50
CA LEU A 674 -22.70 13.77 -18.84
C LEU A 674 -24.10 14.06 -19.41
N ASP A 675 -24.96 14.59 -18.57
CA ASP A 675 -26.38 14.80 -18.94
C ASP A 675 -26.57 16.14 -19.66
N GLU A 676 -27.39 16.18 -20.70
CA GLU A 676 -27.72 17.36 -21.49
C GLU A 676 -26.49 18.07 -22.09
N ILE A 677 -25.65 17.29 -22.78
CA ILE A 677 -24.35 17.75 -23.30
C ILE A 677 -24.48 18.97 -24.26
N GLU A 678 -25.61 19.11 -24.94
CA GLU A 678 -25.90 20.25 -25.82
C GLU A 678 -25.96 21.61 -25.12
N LYS A 679 -26.12 21.61 -23.80
CA LYS A 679 -26.17 22.84 -22.99
C LYS A 679 -24.78 23.29 -22.52
N ALA A 680 -23.77 22.44 -22.66
CA ALA A 680 -22.42 22.74 -22.23
C ALA A 680 -21.77 23.87 -23.05
N HIS A 681 -20.92 24.66 -22.37
CA HIS A 681 -20.09 25.65 -23.05
C HIS A 681 -19.12 24.95 -24.05
N PRO A 682 -18.81 25.55 -25.21
CA PRO A 682 -17.91 24.96 -26.21
C PRO A 682 -16.53 24.53 -25.67
N ASP A 683 -16.01 25.19 -24.62
CA ASP A 683 -14.72 24.82 -24.03
C ASP A 683 -14.78 23.46 -23.30
N THR A 684 -15.94 23.00 -22.89
CA THR A 684 -16.16 21.67 -22.30
C THR A 684 -15.79 20.56 -23.29
N PHE A 685 -16.15 20.75 -24.56
CA PHE A 685 -15.81 19.77 -25.61
C PHE A 685 -14.30 19.64 -25.80
N ASN A 686 -13.52 20.72 -25.63
CA ASN A 686 -12.06 20.68 -25.73
C ASN A 686 -11.44 19.83 -24.59
N ILE A 687 -12.00 19.90 -23.39
CA ILE A 687 -11.58 19.07 -22.25
C ILE A 687 -11.92 17.60 -22.52
N LEU A 688 -13.13 17.33 -23.00
CA LEU A 688 -13.58 15.98 -23.29
C LEU A 688 -12.83 15.35 -24.47
N LEU A 689 -12.38 16.12 -25.45
CA LEU A 689 -11.52 15.61 -26.53
C LEU A 689 -10.25 14.97 -25.98
N GLN A 690 -9.60 15.60 -24.99
CA GLN A 690 -8.41 15.01 -24.36
C GLN A 690 -8.72 13.68 -23.66
N VAL A 691 -9.88 13.60 -22.99
CA VAL A 691 -10.32 12.38 -22.31
C VAL A 691 -10.62 11.27 -23.33
N LEU A 692 -11.29 11.58 -24.45
CA LEU A 692 -11.66 10.61 -25.47
C LEU A 692 -10.45 10.09 -26.29
N ASP A 693 -9.41 10.92 -26.44
CA ASP A 693 -8.21 10.55 -27.20
C ASP A 693 -7.16 9.84 -26.37
N GLU A 694 -6.86 10.37 -25.18
CA GLU A 694 -5.74 9.92 -24.35
C GLU A 694 -6.19 9.13 -23.11
N GLY A 695 -7.50 9.07 -22.81
CA GLY A 695 -8.05 8.42 -21.63
C GLY A 695 -7.54 9.03 -20.33
N ARG A 696 -7.08 10.28 -20.34
CA ARG A 696 -6.57 10.97 -19.16
C ARG A 696 -6.88 12.46 -19.18
N LEU A 697 -6.98 13.05 -18.02
CA LEU A 697 -7.17 14.49 -17.87
C LEU A 697 -6.31 15.00 -16.72
N THR A 698 -5.49 16.01 -17.00
CA THR A 698 -4.63 16.62 -15.96
C THR A 698 -5.36 17.78 -15.32
N ASP A 699 -5.45 17.79 -14.00
CA ASP A 699 -6.04 18.90 -13.25
C ASP A 699 -5.07 20.11 -13.16
N ASN A 700 -5.57 21.25 -12.69
CA ASN A 700 -4.77 22.47 -12.56
C ASN A 700 -3.68 22.39 -11.48
N LYS A 701 -3.62 21.31 -10.70
CA LYS A 701 -2.53 20.99 -9.76
C LYS A 701 -1.48 20.06 -10.36
N GLY A 702 -1.58 19.71 -11.64
CA GLY A 702 -0.69 18.76 -12.32
C GLY A 702 -1.01 17.28 -12.07
N ARG A 703 -2.11 16.96 -11.35
CA ARG A 703 -2.48 15.58 -11.04
C ARG A 703 -3.28 14.98 -12.19
N VAL A 704 -2.94 13.77 -12.59
CA VAL A 704 -3.60 13.05 -13.68
C VAL A 704 -4.79 12.25 -13.15
N ALA A 705 -5.96 12.42 -13.77
CA ALA A 705 -7.13 11.54 -13.62
C ALA A 705 -7.16 10.57 -14.79
N ASP A 706 -7.24 9.26 -14.51
CA ASP A 706 -7.23 8.18 -15.50
C ASP A 706 -8.66 7.71 -15.80
N PHE A 707 -9.07 7.82 -17.06
CA PHE A 707 -10.39 7.46 -17.57
C PHE A 707 -10.41 6.13 -18.34
N LYS A 708 -9.26 5.45 -18.49
CA LYS A 708 -9.15 4.22 -19.29
C LYS A 708 -10.06 3.10 -18.84
N ASN A 709 -10.40 3.09 -17.56
CA ASN A 709 -11.27 2.09 -16.95
C ASN A 709 -12.71 2.58 -16.73
N SER A 710 -13.08 3.73 -17.29
CA SER A 710 -14.42 4.30 -17.20
C SER A 710 -15.20 4.16 -18.51
N ILE A 711 -16.53 4.22 -18.41
CA ILE A 711 -17.43 4.31 -19.56
C ILE A 711 -18.00 5.73 -19.56
N ILE A 712 -17.89 6.42 -20.67
CA ILE A 712 -18.41 7.78 -20.82
C ILE A 712 -19.72 7.73 -21.59
N ILE A 713 -20.79 8.16 -20.96
CA ILE A 713 -22.11 8.28 -21.56
C ILE A 713 -22.53 9.75 -21.55
N MET A 714 -22.76 10.29 -22.71
CA MET A 714 -23.30 11.63 -22.91
C MET A 714 -24.75 11.52 -23.32
N THR A 715 -25.65 12.24 -22.71
CA THR A 715 -27.06 12.26 -23.10
C THR A 715 -27.41 13.59 -23.76
N SER A 716 -28.29 13.54 -24.73
CA SER A 716 -28.83 14.73 -25.38
C SER A 716 -30.31 14.54 -25.75
N ASN A 717 -31.05 15.62 -25.62
CA ASN A 717 -32.45 15.70 -26.08
C ASN A 717 -32.55 16.38 -27.46
N MET A 718 -31.41 16.61 -28.11
CA MET A 718 -31.37 17.26 -29.44
C MET A 718 -32.12 16.43 -30.50
N GLY A 719 -32.95 17.06 -31.26
CA GLY A 719 -33.76 16.40 -32.30
C GLY A 719 -34.95 15.61 -31.78
N SER A 720 -35.30 15.72 -30.49
CA SER A 720 -36.46 15.01 -29.90
C SER A 720 -37.77 15.24 -30.65
N HIS A 721 -37.98 16.46 -31.14
CA HIS A 721 -39.17 16.81 -31.93
C HIS A 721 -39.18 16.09 -33.31
N ILE A 722 -38.01 15.93 -33.92
CA ILE A 722 -37.88 15.19 -35.21
C ILE A 722 -38.22 13.72 -34.99
N ILE A 723 -37.69 13.15 -33.93
CA ILE A 723 -37.94 11.76 -33.55
C ILE A 723 -39.44 11.54 -33.33
N GLN A 724 -40.08 12.40 -32.54
CA GLN A 724 -41.53 12.31 -32.27
C GLN A 724 -42.36 12.41 -33.56
N GLU A 725 -42.12 13.41 -34.41
CA GLU A 725 -42.84 13.63 -35.62
C GLU A 725 -42.75 12.43 -36.60
N LYS A 726 -41.55 11.84 -36.75
CA LYS A 726 -41.36 10.69 -37.61
C LYS A 726 -42.02 9.40 -37.11
N PHE A 727 -42.12 9.25 -35.78
CA PHE A 727 -42.75 8.07 -35.17
C PHE A 727 -44.26 8.19 -35.01
N GLU A 728 -44.84 9.42 -34.92
CA GLU A 728 -46.29 9.65 -34.89
C GLU A 728 -46.99 9.24 -36.17
N ASP A 729 -46.34 9.47 -37.33
CA ASP A 729 -46.88 9.21 -38.66
C ASP A 729 -46.43 7.84 -39.23
N ALA A 730 -45.71 7.03 -38.49
CA ALA A 730 -45.06 5.84 -39.00
C ALA A 730 -45.97 4.62 -39.10
N ILE A 731 -46.06 4.00 -40.25
CA ILE A 731 -46.67 2.68 -40.46
C ILE A 731 -45.63 1.57 -40.17
N ASP A 732 -44.33 1.85 -40.40
CA ASP A 732 -43.20 0.94 -40.17
C ASP A 732 -42.17 1.63 -39.30
N VAL A 733 -41.90 1.02 -38.14
CA VAL A 733 -40.98 1.52 -37.08
C VAL A 733 -39.54 1.63 -37.58
N ASP A 734 -39.09 0.64 -38.37
CA ASP A 734 -37.70 0.57 -38.82
C ASP A 734 -37.41 1.70 -39.85
N SER A 735 -38.33 1.93 -40.78
CA SER A 735 -38.23 3.01 -41.74
C SER A 735 -38.27 4.41 -41.10
N ALA A 736 -39.08 4.59 -40.05
CA ALA A 736 -39.17 5.81 -39.29
C ALA A 736 -37.90 6.08 -38.50
N SER A 737 -37.32 5.05 -37.89
CA SER A 737 -36.06 5.10 -37.14
C SER A 737 -34.91 5.57 -38.05
N GLU A 738 -34.75 4.99 -39.25
CA GLU A 738 -33.69 5.38 -40.18
C GLU A 738 -33.87 6.80 -40.71
N ALA A 739 -35.09 7.21 -41.02
CA ALA A 739 -35.38 8.58 -41.44
C ALA A 739 -35.11 9.61 -40.35
N ALA A 740 -35.52 9.33 -39.10
CA ALA A 740 -35.24 10.16 -37.95
C ALA A 740 -33.74 10.26 -37.67
N ARG A 741 -33.02 9.14 -37.77
CA ARG A 741 -31.56 9.06 -37.59
C ARG A 741 -30.81 9.98 -38.54
N VAL A 742 -31.14 9.95 -39.84
CA VAL A 742 -30.47 10.80 -40.85
C VAL A 742 -30.67 12.28 -40.51
N GLU A 743 -31.88 12.69 -40.17
CA GLU A 743 -32.18 14.10 -39.88
C GLU A 743 -31.56 14.56 -38.57
N VAL A 744 -31.62 13.74 -37.50
CA VAL A 744 -31.02 14.05 -36.21
C VAL A 744 -29.49 14.11 -36.31
N LEU A 745 -28.83 13.17 -37.01
CA LEU A 745 -27.40 13.24 -37.28
C LEU A 745 -27.03 14.50 -38.10
N GLY A 746 -27.89 14.92 -39.06
CA GLY A 746 -27.73 16.17 -39.76
C GLY A 746 -27.78 17.42 -38.86
N LEU A 747 -28.67 17.43 -37.88
CA LEU A 747 -28.77 18.49 -36.87
C LEU A 747 -27.54 18.47 -35.95
N LEU A 748 -27.13 17.29 -35.50
CA LEU A 748 -26.00 17.11 -34.63
C LEU A 748 -24.70 17.65 -35.23
N ARG A 749 -24.43 17.34 -36.50
CA ARG A 749 -23.27 17.84 -37.25
C ARG A 749 -23.24 19.36 -37.40
N LYS A 750 -24.39 20.03 -37.36
CA LYS A 750 -24.48 21.49 -37.38
C LYS A 750 -24.21 22.12 -36.01
N THR A 751 -24.47 21.40 -34.95
CA THR A 751 -24.43 21.94 -33.57
C THR A 751 -23.15 21.56 -32.84
N ILE A 752 -22.67 20.33 -33.00
CA ILE A 752 -21.47 19.80 -32.35
C ILE A 752 -20.34 19.70 -33.40
N ARG A 753 -19.12 20.06 -32.96
CA ARG A 753 -17.94 20.03 -33.84
C ARG A 753 -17.69 18.62 -34.38
N PRO A 754 -17.41 18.48 -35.69
CA PRO A 754 -17.13 17.18 -36.31
C PRO A 754 -15.97 16.42 -35.66
N GLU A 755 -14.95 17.14 -35.17
CA GLU A 755 -13.80 16.57 -34.44
C GLU A 755 -14.23 15.80 -33.21
N PHE A 756 -15.21 16.30 -32.46
CA PHE A 756 -15.74 15.66 -31.27
C PHE A 756 -16.57 14.43 -31.61
N LEU A 757 -17.46 14.54 -32.59
CA LEU A 757 -18.29 13.41 -33.04
C LEU A 757 -17.47 12.22 -33.53
N ASN A 758 -16.33 12.49 -34.22
CA ASN A 758 -15.44 11.45 -34.73
C ASN A 758 -14.64 10.73 -33.63
N ARG A 759 -14.66 11.21 -32.38
CA ARG A 759 -13.97 10.60 -31.26
C ARG A 759 -14.87 9.74 -30.35
N ILE A 760 -16.17 9.86 -30.58
CA ILE A 760 -17.19 9.05 -29.90
C ILE A 760 -17.24 7.68 -30.58
N ASP A 761 -17.23 6.60 -29.78
CA ASP A 761 -17.26 5.23 -30.31
C ASP A 761 -18.58 4.94 -31.03
N ASP A 762 -19.72 5.40 -30.46
CA ASP A 762 -21.01 5.23 -31.11
C ASP A 762 -22.03 6.32 -30.71
N ILE A 763 -22.90 6.67 -31.68
CA ILE A 763 -23.98 7.61 -31.52
C ILE A 763 -25.30 6.84 -31.65
N ILE A 764 -25.97 6.67 -30.53
CA ILE A 764 -27.10 5.77 -30.35
C ILE A 764 -28.39 6.57 -30.23
N MET A 765 -29.36 6.26 -31.07
CA MET A 765 -30.68 6.87 -31.03
C MET A 765 -31.64 5.98 -30.25
N PHE A 766 -32.20 6.49 -29.17
CA PHE A 766 -33.25 5.85 -28.38
C PHE A 766 -34.60 6.11 -29.05
N THR A 767 -35.30 5.04 -29.29
CA THR A 767 -36.64 5.09 -29.90
C THR A 767 -37.72 5.43 -28.86
N PRO A 768 -38.83 6.08 -29.28
CA PRO A 768 -39.96 6.26 -28.41
C PRO A 768 -40.52 4.92 -27.91
N LEU A 769 -40.99 4.86 -26.67
CA LEU A 769 -41.53 3.65 -26.09
C LEU A 769 -42.91 3.32 -26.68
N SER A 770 -43.13 2.06 -27.03
CA SER A 770 -44.43 1.55 -27.47
C SER A 770 -45.37 1.31 -26.28
N LYS A 771 -46.68 1.15 -26.55
CA LYS A 771 -47.66 0.81 -25.50
C LYS A 771 -47.34 -0.54 -24.79
N SER A 772 -46.76 -1.50 -25.51
CA SER A 772 -46.27 -2.75 -24.92
C SER A 772 -45.10 -2.51 -23.95
N ASP A 773 -44.12 -1.69 -24.35
CA ASP A 773 -42.94 -1.37 -23.53
C ASP A 773 -43.36 -0.70 -22.20
N ILE A 774 -44.37 0.18 -22.26
CA ILE A 774 -44.89 0.81 -21.04
C ILE A 774 -45.52 -0.19 -20.09
N LYS A 775 -46.25 -1.21 -20.60
CA LYS A 775 -46.80 -2.31 -19.75
C LYS A 775 -45.65 -3.06 -19.07
N ASP A 776 -44.61 -3.39 -19.80
CA ASP A 776 -43.47 -4.10 -19.24
C ASP A 776 -42.69 -3.23 -18.21
N ILE A 777 -42.58 -1.94 -18.43
CA ILE A 777 -42.03 -1.01 -17.44
C ILE A 777 -42.90 -0.95 -16.17
N VAL A 778 -44.23 -0.96 -16.31
CA VAL A 778 -45.15 -1.01 -15.15
C VAL A 778 -44.93 -2.30 -14.38
N ARG A 779 -44.86 -3.45 -15.04
CA ARG A 779 -44.54 -4.76 -14.40
C ARG A 779 -43.23 -4.70 -13.64
N LEU A 780 -42.14 -4.19 -14.24
CA LEU A 780 -40.86 -4.02 -13.56
C LEU A 780 -40.92 -3.13 -12.32
N GLN A 781 -41.70 -2.03 -12.38
CA GLN A 781 -41.87 -1.15 -11.22
C GLN A 781 -42.71 -1.80 -10.12
N LEU A 782 -43.74 -2.60 -10.45
CA LEU A 782 -44.50 -3.40 -9.50
C LEU A 782 -43.66 -4.50 -8.90
N ASP A 783 -42.77 -5.16 -9.63
CA ASP A 783 -41.85 -6.18 -9.11
C ASP A 783 -40.83 -5.58 -8.13
N ASN A 784 -40.36 -4.37 -8.36
CA ASN A 784 -39.55 -3.64 -7.38
C ASN A 784 -40.32 -3.34 -6.09
N LEU A 785 -41.61 -2.99 -6.23
CA LEU A 785 -42.50 -2.80 -5.09
C LEU A 785 -42.75 -4.11 -4.35
N LYS A 786 -42.99 -5.23 -5.05
CA LYS A 786 -43.10 -6.58 -4.45
C LYS A 786 -41.90 -6.91 -3.57
N LYS A 787 -40.68 -6.73 -4.08
CA LYS A 787 -39.42 -6.94 -3.32
C LYS A 787 -39.31 -6.07 -2.08
N MET A 788 -39.85 -4.87 -2.11
CA MET A 788 -39.88 -3.98 -0.93
C MET A 788 -40.88 -4.45 0.11
N LEU A 789 -42.06 -4.93 -0.31
CA LEU A 789 -43.14 -5.41 0.58
C LEU A 789 -42.84 -6.78 1.18
N THR A 790 -42.11 -7.66 0.48
CA THR A 790 -41.64 -8.95 1.01
C THR A 790 -40.81 -8.80 2.28
N LYS A 791 -40.08 -7.66 2.45
CA LYS A 791 -39.35 -7.36 3.69
C LYS A 791 -40.30 -7.11 4.89
N GLN A 792 -41.60 -6.85 4.63
CA GLN A 792 -42.64 -6.66 5.62
C GLN A 792 -43.58 -7.83 5.69
N ASN A 793 -43.21 -8.97 5.11
CA ASN A 793 -44.04 -10.17 4.98
C ASN A 793 -45.37 -9.94 4.25
N ILE A 794 -45.40 -9.04 3.26
CA ILE A 794 -46.58 -8.77 2.45
C ILE A 794 -46.30 -9.20 1.02
N THR A 795 -47.16 -10.05 0.46
CA THR A 795 -47.11 -10.47 -0.94
C THR A 795 -48.06 -9.60 -1.75
N LEU A 796 -47.55 -8.89 -2.75
CA LEU A 796 -48.33 -8.09 -3.69
C LEU A 796 -48.38 -8.81 -5.03
N ASP A 797 -49.58 -9.00 -5.60
CA ASP A 797 -49.79 -9.40 -7.01
C ASP A 797 -50.63 -8.36 -7.73
N ALA A 798 -50.56 -8.29 -9.05
CA ALA A 798 -51.32 -7.34 -9.87
C ALA A 798 -51.98 -8.06 -11.04
N THR A 799 -53.21 -7.68 -11.32
CA THR A 799 -53.95 -8.20 -12.50
C THR A 799 -53.47 -7.49 -13.78
N GLU A 800 -53.71 -8.14 -14.95
CA GLU A 800 -53.37 -7.53 -16.25
C GLU A 800 -54.16 -6.26 -16.51
N GLU A 801 -55.36 -6.14 -15.96
CA GLU A 801 -56.22 -4.98 -16.02
C GLU A 801 -55.61 -3.79 -15.24
N ALA A 802 -55.08 -4.05 -14.05
CA ALA A 802 -54.39 -3.06 -13.26
C ALA A 802 -53.10 -2.57 -13.94
N VAL A 803 -52.32 -3.50 -14.55
CA VAL A 803 -51.15 -3.16 -15.35
C VAL A 803 -51.53 -2.32 -16.55
N ALA A 804 -52.57 -2.67 -17.29
CA ALA A 804 -53.03 -1.90 -18.45
C ALA A 804 -53.52 -0.48 -18.06
N TYR A 805 -54.28 -0.39 -16.96
CA TYR A 805 -54.69 0.89 -16.41
C TYR A 805 -53.54 1.82 -16.05
N LEU A 806 -52.56 1.29 -15.32
CA LEU A 806 -51.37 2.05 -14.94
C LEU A 806 -50.52 2.44 -16.15
N ALA A 807 -50.46 1.59 -17.17
CA ALA A 807 -49.76 1.85 -18.42
C ALA A 807 -50.41 2.99 -19.21
N GLU A 808 -51.76 2.95 -19.32
CA GLU A 808 -52.51 3.94 -20.07
C GLU A 808 -52.45 5.32 -19.42
N LYS A 809 -52.66 5.41 -18.09
CA LYS A 809 -52.58 6.68 -17.34
C LYS A 809 -51.17 7.18 -17.11
N GLY A 810 -50.19 6.28 -17.13
CA GLY A 810 -48.78 6.60 -16.91
C GLY A 810 -47.98 6.93 -18.18
N TYR A 811 -48.58 6.76 -19.35
CA TYR A 811 -47.92 7.07 -20.63
C TYR A 811 -48.17 8.52 -21.04
N ASP A 812 -47.07 9.18 -21.41
CA ASP A 812 -47.10 10.51 -21.99
C ASP A 812 -46.12 10.55 -23.16
N PRO A 813 -46.59 10.89 -24.39
CA PRO A 813 -45.72 10.93 -25.55
C PRO A 813 -44.50 11.83 -25.44
N GLN A 814 -44.57 12.90 -24.64
CA GLN A 814 -43.47 13.85 -24.43
C GLN A 814 -42.51 13.45 -23.34
N TYR A 815 -43.00 12.80 -22.27
CA TYR A 815 -42.24 12.45 -21.07
C TYR A 815 -41.98 10.94 -20.94
N GLY A 816 -42.42 10.13 -21.88
CA GLY A 816 -42.24 8.67 -21.95
C GLY A 816 -42.76 7.94 -20.71
N ALA A 817 -41.94 7.10 -20.10
CA ALA A 817 -42.28 6.36 -18.90
C ALA A 817 -42.05 7.12 -17.57
N ARG A 818 -41.58 8.36 -17.61
CA ARG A 818 -41.29 9.14 -16.39
C ARG A 818 -42.52 9.35 -15.48
N PRO A 819 -43.75 9.58 -16.03
CA PRO A 819 -44.97 9.70 -15.21
C PRO A 819 -45.39 8.41 -14.53
N VAL A 820 -45.06 7.22 -15.07
CA VAL A 820 -45.43 5.89 -14.52
C VAL A 820 -44.99 5.76 -13.07
N LYS A 821 -43.74 6.09 -12.76
CA LYS A 821 -43.20 6.00 -11.39
C LYS A 821 -43.98 6.90 -10.41
N ARG A 822 -44.33 8.11 -10.83
CA ARG A 822 -45.09 9.04 -10.02
C ARG A 822 -46.53 8.54 -9.81
N LEU A 823 -47.11 7.95 -10.86
CA LEU A 823 -48.46 7.38 -10.80
C LEU A 823 -48.51 6.21 -9.80
N ILE A 824 -47.56 5.26 -9.91
CA ILE A 824 -47.45 4.14 -8.98
C ILE A 824 -47.28 4.66 -7.55
N GLN A 825 -46.45 5.65 -7.34
CA GLN A 825 -46.28 6.25 -6.01
C GLN A 825 -47.58 6.86 -5.48
N LYS A 826 -48.32 7.59 -6.30
CA LYS A 826 -49.55 8.29 -5.92
C LYS A 826 -50.71 7.32 -5.74
N GLU A 827 -50.94 6.46 -6.68
CA GLU A 827 -52.16 5.63 -6.70
C GLU A 827 -51.98 4.24 -6.05
N VAL A 828 -50.77 3.70 -6.09
CA VAL A 828 -50.51 2.36 -5.48
C VAL A 828 -49.90 2.53 -4.08
N LEU A 829 -48.71 3.15 -3.94
CA LEU A 829 -48.02 3.23 -2.66
C LEU A 829 -48.78 4.03 -1.59
N ASN A 830 -49.30 5.19 -1.96
CA ASN A 830 -50.02 6.04 -0.98
C ASN A 830 -51.32 5.37 -0.50
N ASN A 831 -52.04 4.68 -1.40
CA ASN A 831 -53.27 4.00 -1.02
C ASN A 831 -52.99 2.73 -0.24
N LEU A 832 -51.99 1.93 -0.66
CA LEU A 832 -51.53 0.76 0.10
C LEU A 832 -51.09 1.13 1.51
N SER A 833 -50.35 2.25 1.66
CA SER A 833 -49.95 2.76 2.98
C SER A 833 -51.13 3.08 3.89
N LYS A 834 -52.23 3.63 3.34
CA LYS A 834 -53.44 3.89 4.12
C LYS A 834 -54.15 2.63 4.56
N GLU A 835 -54.21 1.61 3.68
CA GLU A 835 -54.82 0.32 4.00
C GLU A 835 -54.01 -0.44 5.06
N LEU A 836 -52.68 -0.35 5.01
CA LEU A 836 -51.79 -0.88 6.04
C LEU A 836 -51.96 -0.21 7.38
N LEU A 837 -51.98 1.13 7.39
CA LEU A 837 -52.13 1.92 8.62
C LEU A 837 -53.56 1.81 9.24
N SER A 838 -54.57 1.55 8.41
CA SER A 838 -55.92 1.28 8.89
C SER A 838 -56.14 -0.12 9.43
N GLY A 839 -55.14 -1.02 9.29
CA GLY A 839 -55.22 -2.43 9.73
C GLY A 839 -56.09 -3.31 8.84
N LYS A 840 -56.50 -2.87 7.65
CA LYS A 840 -57.18 -3.73 6.67
C LYS A 840 -56.26 -4.72 5.99
N ILE A 841 -54.99 -4.37 5.85
CA ILE A 841 -53.90 -5.25 5.38
C ILE A 841 -52.95 -5.47 6.56
N THR A 842 -52.79 -6.72 6.94
CA THR A 842 -51.90 -7.12 8.04
C THR A 842 -50.62 -7.75 7.49
N SER A 843 -49.59 -7.95 8.34
CA SER A 843 -48.45 -8.78 8.00
C SER A 843 -48.93 -10.19 7.63
N ASP A 844 -48.22 -10.84 6.69
CA ASP A 844 -48.56 -12.16 6.11
C ASP A 844 -49.79 -12.17 5.19
N SER A 845 -50.25 -10.98 4.70
CA SER A 845 -51.38 -10.87 3.75
C SER A 845 -50.90 -11.02 2.30
N ILE A 846 -51.74 -11.63 1.47
CA ILE A 846 -51.59 -11.66 0.00
C ILE A 846 -52.55 -10.60 -0.56
N VAL A 847 -51.99 -9.55 -1.12
CA VAL A 847 -52.74 -8.39 -1.65
C VAL A 847 -52.74 -8.50 -3.18
N LEU A 848 -53.91 -8.50 -3.78
CA LEU A 848 -54.11 -8.43 -5.22
C LEU A 848 -54.50 -6.98 -5.60
N LEU A 849 -53.64 -6.33 -6.43
CA LEU A 849 -53.93 -5.05 -7.07
C LEU A 849 -54.79 -5.31 -8.32
N ASP A 850 -56.00 -4.81 -8.33
CA ASP A 850 -56.96 -4.96 -9.41
C ASP A 850 -57.48 -3.60 -9.91
N SER A 851 -58.05 -3.52 -11.08
CA SER A 851 -58.66 -2.32 -11.63
C SER A 851 -60.15 -2.57 -11.87
N PHE A 852 -61.02 -1.71 -11.28
CA PHE A 852 -62.47 -1.79 -11.44
C PHE A 852 -63.06 -0.37 -11.59
N ASP A 853 -63.90 -0.16 -12.63
CA ASP A 853 -64.52 1.16 -12.93
C ASP A 853 -63.52 2.32 -13.02
N ASP A 854 -62.38 2.12 -13.67
CA ASP A 854 -61.30 3.12 -13.81
C ASP A 854 -60.66 3.56 -12.46
N GLU A 855 -60.76 2.74 -11.42
CA GLU A 855 -60.08 2.90 -10.14
C GLU A 855 -59.28 1.68 -9.75
N LEU A 856 -58.15 1.88 -9.00
CA LEU A 856 -57.33 0.78 -8.45
C LEU A 856 -57.91 0.31 -7.10
N VAL A 857 -58.11 -0.99 -6.97
CA VAL A 857 -58.64 -1.59 -5.76
C VAL A 857 -57.65 -2.64 -5.23
N PHE A 858 -57.50 -2.65 -3.90
CA PHE A 858 -56.69 -3.65 -3.22
C PHE A 858 -57.60 -4.74 -2.67
N ARG A 859 -57.42 -6.00 -3.11
CA ARG A 859 -58.19 -7.15 -2.61
C ARG A 859 -57.29 -8.02 -1.75
N ASN A 860 -57.71 -8.29 -0.54
CA ASN A 860 -57.02 -9.21 0.35
C ASN A 860 -57.48 -10.61 0.04
N GLN A 861 -56.62 -11.49 -0.49
CA GLN A 861 -56.97 -12.88 -0.84
C GLN A 861 -57.29 -13.73 0.39
N ASN A 862 -56.85 -13.37 1.57
CA ASN A 862 -57.18 -14.09 2.80
C ASN A 862 -58.66 -13.93 3.19
N GLU A 863 -59.40 -12.95 2.67
CA GLU A 863 -60.82 -12.73 2.87
C GLU A 863 -61.68 -13.45 1.84
N LEU A 864 -61.14 -14.00 0.74
CA LEU A 864 -61.88 -14.72 -0.30
C LEU A 864 -62.00 -16.21 -0.04
N VAL A 865 -61.46 -16.75 1.07
CA VAL A 865 -61.49 -18.16 1.44
C VAL A 865 -62.49 -18.43 2.60
N GLU A 866 -63.16 -17.40 3.12
CA GLU A 866 -64.39 -17.56 3.92
C GLU A 866 -65.60 -17.31 3.01
#